data_5ff2c541c00d26ad4916e8c27e134748
#
_entry.id   5ff2c541c00d26ad4916e8c27e134748
#
_cell.length_a   1.000
_cell.length_b   1.000
_cell.length_c   1.000
_cell.angle_alpha   90.00
_cell.angle_beta   90.00
_cell.angle_gamma   90.00
#
_symmetry.space_group_name_H-M   'P 1'
#
loop_
_entity.id
_entity.type
_entity.pdbx_description
1 polymer ?
#
loop_
_entity_poly.entity_id
_entity_poly.type
_entity_poly.pdbx_seq_one_letter_code
_entity_poly.pdbx_strand_id
1 'polypeptide(L)'
;MEEKINLDEHLDYRKLFTAIIEKPTVSGDSLTGCCPIHKDSNPSFSVNLKTGQCKCFSCGWSGNYVSLYAQLHGLTNKEAFKEILHQAGLDSAPAAKQAAKPRQTYTVQEYCLEKRFDPEWLHSVTGMEKCGCDRNGDAWLRIPYYDEQHRETLFRKRYRKDAACRFKWGAGSAGKLMLYGEWTLPEVRSDGYAILVEGESDTQTLWLLGLRALGVPGASTYKPDWTERLQGLKLYLHIEPDRGGQVFLEQMTRKLRDGGFEGEVYQWSCKQFGVKDPSDLYIQCGKDEAAEKVKSALKDAKRIDLADLAASIPVAIKDAPLHLRQPAGFIYDEQGIHLIDEKTSQPVMVCRTPILITKRLKSQESGEEKIEIAFKRDGQWRTAVFPRTTVFAARNIIELARLGATVTSENAKNVVSYLAALESENIDVIETVKSAESFGWQAGGGFLPWHADGVVLDAHPSMERWAGAYQKNGSLEDWIALMAPHRSRYRFRFILAAGFAAPLLRIIRQRIFFVYNWGGSRGGKTAALKAALSAWGDPERLMANFNATQVALERMAGFYCDLPMGIDERQLAGNRQEGLEKMVYMIANGTGRSRGAKDGGLQALKTWRTVALATGEEPIGRENSMTGVSTRVIEVIGAPFDNEAAASEMHQHAGDNTGWAGDAFLDYIISLGDEVISAYFNELAGEVKPLIGTANGSHAAGIAAVVTADYLLSRLFFAERDSVARAYALQMAQAVMGDMQANQPPDVNENAVSFIRDWVTSGSTRNFGKDCTGTCYGFLEDEVAYIIPTSLREALEHAGFSYRKTMKHLADTGGIASGPDGKNTVVKWFNGRSSRFIGFQMSETPQQDFIETTDDEPVPFS
;
A
#
# COMPACT_ATOMS: atom_id res chain seq x y z
N MET A 1 2.85 36.55 15.49
CA MET A 1 1.72 36.01 14.71
C MET A 1 0.68 37.10 14.71
N GLU A 2 0.37 37.65 13.55
CA GLU A 2 -0.86 38.44 13.44
C GLU A 2 -1.97 37.49 13.91
N GLU A 3 -2.75 37.87 14.90
CA GLU A 3 -4.01 37.20 15.22
C GLU A 3 -4.80 37.17 13.91
N LYS A 4 -4.90 36.00 13.29
CA LYS A 4 -5.79 35.81 12.16
C LYS A 4 -7.19 36.00 12.69
N ILE A 5 -7.82 37.10 12.30
CA ILE A 5 -9.24 37.32 12.57
C ILE A 5 -9.97 36.10 12.07
N ASN A 6 -10.59 35.36 12.97
CA ASN A 6 -11.38 34.17 12.63
C ASN A 6 -12.75 34.67 12.14
N LEU A 7 -12.93 34.75 10.83
CA LEU A 7 -14.17 35.21 10.22
C LEU A 7 -15.38 34.39 10.67
N ASP A 8 -15.19 33.12 11.02
CA ASP A 8 -16.27 32.20 11.44
C ASP A 8 -16.97 32.66 12.73
N GLU A 9 -16.28 33.45 13.55
CA GLU A 9 -16.81 34.01 14.81
C GLU A 9 -17.54 35.33 14.63
N HIS A 10 -17.37 36.01 13.50
CA HIS A 10 -17.82 37.36 13.25
C HIS A 10 -18.85 37.52 12.13
N LEU A 11 -18.93 36.47 11.23
CA LEU A 11 -19.84 36.53 10.08
C LEU A 11 -21.07 35.65 10.29
N ASP A 12 -22.24 36.21 10.05
CA ASP A 12 -23.47 35.43 9.94
C ASP A 12 -23.59 34.82 8.54
N TYR A 13 -23.01 33.66 8.37
CA TYR A 13 -23.03 32.93 7.11
C TYR A 13 -24.43 32.60 6.60
N ARG A 14 -25.41 32.43 7.50
CA ARG A 14 -26.80 32.20 7.11
C ARG A 14 -27.34 33.41 6.35
N LYS A 15 -27.15 34.60 6.91
CA LYS A 15 -27.60 35.86 6.28
C LYS A 15 -26.85 36.14 4.98
N LEU A 16 -25.55 35.94 4.97
CA LEU A 16 -24.69 36.24 3.82
C LEU A 16 -24.99 35.33 2.63
N PHE A 17 -25.09 34.03 2.85
CA PHE A 17 -25.34 33.08 1.75
C PHE A 17 -26.79 33.10 1.27
N THR A 18 -27.78 33.37 2.15
CA THR A 18 -29.18 33.54 1.74
C THR A 18 -29.36 34.74 0.82
N ALA A 19 -28.53 35.75 0.95
CA ALA A 19 -28.57 36.93 0.08
C ALA A 19 -27.98 36.71 -1.33
N ILE A 20 -27.13 35.69 -1.49
CA ILE A 20 -26.38 35.43 -2.74
C ILE A 20 -26.95 34.26 -3.53
N ILE A 21 -27.52 33.27 -2.85
CA ILE A 21 -27.98 32.00 -3.43
C ILE A 21 -29.46 32.08 -3.78
N GLU A 22 -29.81 31.78 -5.02
CA GLU A 22 -31.21 31.66 -5.44
C GLU A 22 -31.81 30.33 -4.96
N LYS A 23 -33.11 30.38 -4.59
CA LYS A 23 -33.89 29.26 -4.03
C LYS A 23 -33.21 28.59 -2.83
N PRO A 24 -32.80 29.34 -1.80
CA PRO A 24 -32.10 28.78 -0.66
C PRO A 24 -33.04 27.94 0.21
N THR A 25 -32.61 26.74 0.54
CA THR A 25 -33.28 25.85 1.51
C THR A 25 -32.30 25.55 2.63
N VAL A 26 -32.69 25.87 3.87
CA VAL A 26 -31.86 25.65 5.06
C VAL A 26 -32.34 24.44 5.82
N SER A 27 -31.44 23.53 6.14
CA SER A 27 -31.68 22.36 6.97
C SER A 27 -30.56 22.20 8.01
N GLY A 28 -30.86 22.54 9.26
CA GLY A 28 -29.87 22.59 10.34
C GLY A 28 -28.74 23.58 10.04
N ASP A 29 -27.49 23.09 10.02
CA ASP A 29 -26.28 23.87 9.73
C ASP A 29 -25.90 23.87 8.23
N SER A 30 -26.78 23.39 7.35
CA SER A 30 -26.55 23.32 5.91
C SER A 30 -27.56 24.21 5.16
N LEU A 31 -27.08 24.90 4.13
CA LEU A 31 -27.90 25.62 3.16
C LEU A 31 -27.64 25.05 1.76
N THR A 32 -28.73 24.81 1.04
CA THR A 32 -28.65 24.35 -0.37
C THR A 32 -29.45 25.29 -1.26
N GLY A 33 -29.01 25.45 -2.52
CA GLY A 33 -29.70 26.28 -3.50
C GLY A 33 -29.04 26.27 -4.87
N CYS A 34 -29.44 27.18 -5.77
CA CYS A 34 -28.83 27.31 -7.08
C CYS A 34 -27.43 27.92 -6.99
N CYS A 35 -26.50 27.45 -7.84
CA CYS A 35 -25.12 27.91 -7.80
C CYS A 35 -25.02 29.39 -8.29
N PRO A 36 -24.36 30.29 -7.55
CA PRO A 36 -24.22 31.66 -7.97
C PRO A 36 -23.12 31.89 -9.01
N ILE A 37 -22.28 30.86 -9.31
CA ILE A 37 -21.14 30.98 -10.23
C ILE A 37 -21.50 30.60 -11.65
N HIS A 38 -22.40 29.65 -11.87
CA HIS A 38 -22.88 29.25 -13.19
C HIS A 38 -24.41 29.30 -13.22
N LYS A 39 -24.96 29.43 -14.42
CA LYS A 39 -26.39 29.44 -14.61
C LYS A 39 -27.00 28.11 -14.24
N ASP A 40 -27.71 28.05 -13.13
CA ASP A 40 -28.27 26.84 -12.53
C ASP A 40 -29.77 26.95 -12.34
N SER A 41 -30.52 25.91 -12.75
CA SER A 41 -31.98 25.87 -12.57
C SER A 41 -32.42 24.96 -11.41
N ASN A 42 -31.53 24.07 -10.98
CA ASN A 42 -31.74 23.09 -9.91
C ASN A 42 -30.77 23.33 -8.74
N PRO A 43 -31.19 23.18 -7.49
CA PRO A 43 -30.31 23.33 -6.32
C PRO A 43 -29.15 22.36 -6.35
N SER A 44 -27.97 22.84 -6.71
CA SER A 44 -26.74 22.05 -6.77
C SER A 44 -25.60 22.59 -5.90
N PHE A 45 -25.85 23.71 -5.22
CA PHE A 45 -24.86 24.38 -4.37
C PHE A 45 -25.17 24.13 -2.90
N SER A 46 -24.17 23.67 -2.16
CA SER A 46 -24.29 23.36 -0.73
C SER A 46 -23.29 24.19 0.08
N VAL A 47 -23.73 24.68 1.22
CA VAL A 47 -22.96 25.53 2.15
C VAL A 47 -23.06 24.98 3.56
N ASN A 48 -21.94 24.93 4.28
CA ASN A 48 -21.88 24.72 5.71
C ASN A 48 -21.96 26.09 6.43
N LEU A 49 -23.04 26.32 7.17
CA LEU A 49 -23.32 27.62 7.81
C LEU A 49 -22.45 27.90 9.05
N LYS A 50 -21.72 26.90 9.58
CA LYS A 50 -20.77 27.10 10.69
C LYS A 50 -19.40 27.54 10.23
N THR A 51 -18.94 27.02 9.06
CA THR A 51 -17.57 27.20 8.57
C THR A 51 -17.48 28.04 7.30
N GLY A 52 -18.61 28.45 6.73
CA GLY A 52 -18.68 29.21 5.46
C GLY A 52 -18.14 28.41 4.25
N GLN A 53 -17.83 27.11 4.40
CA GLN A 53 -17.41 26.28 3.28
C GLN A 53 -18.56 25.93 2.37
N CYS A 54 -18.34 25.99 1.06
CA CYS A 54 -19.36 25.78 0.06
C CYS A 54 -18.82 25.01 -1.15
N LYS A 55 -19.72 24.25 -1.82
CA LYS A 55 -19.41 23.43 -2.97
C LYS A 55 -20.60 23.32 -3.90
N CYS A 56 -20.35 23.43 -5.20
CA CYS A 56 -21.31 23.10 -6.24
C CYS A 56 -21.08 21.67 -6.73
N PHE A 57 -22.12 20.84 -6.71
CA PHE A 57 -22.05 19.46 -7.20
C PHE A 57 -22.22 19.34 -8.73
N SER A 58 -22.71 20.43 -9.39
CA SER A 58 -22.89 20.48 -10.84
C SER A 58 -21.62 20.94 -11.58
N CYS A 59 -21.05 22.10 -11.21
CA CYS A 59 -19.85 22.62 -11.89
C CYS A 59 -18.52 22.24 -11.20
N GLY A 60 -18.57 21.59 -10.03
CA GLY A 60 -17.39 21.14 -9.29
C GLY A 60 -16.66 22.22 -8.49
N TRP A 61 -17.06 23.48 -8.57
CA TRP A 61 -16.43 24.56 -7.82
C TRP A 61 -16.59 24.35 -6.31
N SER A 62 -15.52 24.63 -5.54
CA SER A 62 -15.53 24.56 -4.08
C SER A 62 -14.63 25.62 -3.47
N GLY A 63 -15.04 26.14 -2.30
CA GLY A 63 -14.30 27.18 -1.57
C GLY A 63 -14.98 27.56 -0.27
N ASN A 64 -14.61 28.72 0.27
CA ASN A 64 -15.26 29.35 1.41
C ASN A 64 -15.92 30.67 0.98
N TYR A 65 -16.57 31.38 1.93
CA TYR A 65 -17.22 32.63 1.64
C TYR A 65 -16.31 33.69 1.00
N VAL A 66 -15.04 33.77 1.43
CA VAL A 66 -14.05 34.71 0.86
C VAL A 66 -13.74 34.39 -0.59
N SER A 67 -13.51 33.13 -0.92
CA SER A 67 -13.23 32.71 -2.30
C SER A 67 -14.45 32.78 -3.21
N LEU A 68 -15.67 32.60 -2.67
CA LEU A 68 -16.90 32.80 -3.41
C LEU A 68 -17.08 34.29 -3.72
N TYR A 69 -16.92 35.17 -2.72
CA TYR A 69 -17.01 36.60 -2.87
C TYR A 69 -16.00 37.15 -3.89
N ALA A 70 -14.76 36.67 -3.79
CA ALA A 70 -13.69 36.97 -4.76
C ALA A 70 -14.10 36.60 -6.20
N GLN A 71 -14.64 35.41 -6.39
CA GLN A 71 -15.09 34.92 -7.71
C GLN A 71 -16.26 35.71 -8.28
N LEU A 72 -17.23 36.09 -7.44
CA LEU A 72 -18.41 36.83 -7.88
C LEU A 72 -18.12 38.31 -8.22
N HIS A 73 -17.13 38.91 -7.56
CA HIS A 73 -16.76 40.32 -7.75
C HIS A 73 -15.49 40.53 -8.58
N GLY A 74 -14.86 39.46 -9.09
CA GLY A 74 -13.64 39.56 -9.91
C GLY A 74 -12.42 40.05 -9.13
N LEU A 75 -12.36 39.76 -7.84
CA LEU A 75 -11.32 40.21 -6.92
C LEU A 75 -10.32 39.07 -6.63
N THR A 76 -9.14 39.40 -6.11
CA THR A 76 -8.27 38.42 -5.49
C THR A 76 -8.77 38.04 -4.10
N ASN A 77 -8.48 36.87 -3.58
CA ASN A 77 -8.90 36.48 -2.23
C ASN A 77 -8.44 37.47 -1.14
N LYS A 78 -7.32 38.14 -1.36
CA LYS A 78 -6.79 39.14 -0.43
C LYS A 78 -7.61 40.44 -0.44
N GLU A 79 -8.06 40.88 -1.60
CA GLU A 79 -8.93 42.04 -1.78
C GLU A 79 -10.32 41.76 -1.25
N ALA A 80 -10.89 40.59 -1.59
CA ALA A 80 -12.17 40.13 -1.07
C ALA A 80 -12.18 40.04 0.46
N PHE A 81 -11.12 39.51 1.05
CA PHE A 81 -10.97 39.42 2.51
C PHE A 81 -11.00 40.83 3.16
N LYS A 82 -10.28 41.81 2.58
CA LYS A 82 -10.29 43.19 3.09
C LYS A 82 -11.68 43.85 2.99
N GLU A 83 -12.36 43.62 1.87
CA GLU A 83 -13.68 44.20 1.64
C GLU A 83 -14.73 43.58 2.55
N ILE A 84 -14.66 42.27 2.79
CA ILE A 84 -15.52 41.57 3.76
C ILE A 84 -15.29 42.09 5.18
N LEU A 85 -14.05 42.34 5.58
CA LEU A 85 -13.73 42.95 6.89
C LEU A 85 -14.31 44.36 7.01
N HIS A 86 -14.20 45.15 5.96
CA HIS A 86 -14.78 46.50 5.90
C HIS A 86 -16.30 46.46 6.05
N GLN A 87 -16.99 45.62 5.28
CA GLN A 87 -18.43 45.43 5.35
C GLN A 87 -18.92 44.89 6.70
N ALA A 88 -18.10 44.06 7.36
CA ALA A 88 -18.41 43.55 8.69
C ALA A 88 -18.11 44.51 9.82
N GLY A 89 -17.61 45.73 9.52
CA GLY A 89 -17.24 46.73 10.54
C GLY A 89 -16.04 46.28 11.41
N LEU A 90 -15.29 45.29 10.92
CA LEU A 90 -14.11 44.76 11.56
C LEU A 90 -12.81 45.41 11.06
N ASP A 91 -12.91 46.47 10.27
CA ASP A 91 -11.82 47.39 10.02
C ASP A 91 -11.48 48.08 11.34
N SER A 92 -10.57 47.50 12.07
CA SER A 92 -9.86 48.26 13.07
C SER A 92 -9.26 49.47 12.33
N ALA A 93 -9.44 50.63 12.84
CA ALA A 93 -8.66 51.83 12.55
C ALA A 93 -7.19 51.36 12.39
N PRO A 94 -6.41 51.95 11.41
CA PRO A 94 -5.08 51.43 11.10
C PRO A 94 -4.41 51.12 12.43
N ALA A 95 -4.16 49.84 12.66
CA ALA A 95 -3.58 49.38 13.91
C ALA A 95 -2.41 50.32 14.12
N ALA A 96 -2.52 51.23 15.11
CA ALA A 96 -1.41 52.07 15.51
C ALA A 96 -0.27 51.05 15.58
N LYS A 97 0.69 51.14 14.66
CA LYS A 97 1.85 50.26 14.63
C LYS A 97 2.19 50.07 16.07
N GLN A 98 1.87 48.86 16.63
CA GLN A 98 2.24 48.59 18.02
C GLN A 98 3.68 49.00 18.05
N ALA A 99 3.95 50.04 18.87
CA ALA A 99 5.26 50.65 18.91
C ALA A 99 6.21 49.47 19.02
N ALA A 100 7.03 49.24 17.96
CA ALA A 100 7.85 48.06 17.84
C ALA A 100 8.48 47.90 19.21
N LYS A 101 8.20 46.74 19.90
CA LYS A 101 8.79 46.49 21.25
C LYS A 101 10.18 47.00 21.14
N PRO A 102 10.65 47.88 22.03
CA PRO A 102 11.97 48.50 21.90
C PRO A 102 12.93 47.35 21.62
N ARG A 103 13.68 47.43 20.50
CA ARG A 103 14.56 46.36 20.05
C ARG A 103 15.44 46.02 21.23
N GLN A 104 15.16 44.88 21.89
CA GLN A 104 15.97 44.39 22.96
C GLN A 104 17.34 44.07 22.36
N THR A 105 18.37 44.36 23.05
CA THR A 105 19.74 43.94 22.73
C THR A 105 20.09 42.75 23.63
N TYR A 106 20.87 41.80 23.12
CA TYR A 106 21.51 40.78 23.92
C TYR A 106 22.94 40.65 23.40
N THR A 107 23.81 41.34 24.05
CA THR A 107 25.21 41.49 23.63
C THR A 107 26.11 40.44 24.30
N VAL A 108 27.35 40.27 23.77
CA VAL A 108 28.37 39.41 24.38
C VAL A 108 28.72 39.93 25.77
N GLN A 109 28.76 41.26 25.96
CA GLN A 109 29.03 41.89 27.28
C GLN A 109 27.95 41.51 28.29
N GLU A 110 26.66 41.55 27.92
CA GLU A 110 25.55 41.14 28.82
C GLU A 110 25.66 39.66 29.18
N TYR A 111 26.02 38.81 28.21
CA TYR A 111 26.23 37.38 28.44
C TYR A 111 27.44 37.14 29.37
N CYS A 112 28.55 37.89 29.17
CA CYS A 112 29.72 37.81 30.02
C CYS A 112 29.43 38.28 31.44
N LEU A 113 28.59 39.32 31.62
CA LEU A 113 28.14 39.75 32.96
C LEU A 113 27.26 38.65 33.60
N GLU A 114 26.36 38.04 32.87
CA GLU A 114 25.48 36.94 33.37
C GLU A 114 26.31 35.74 33.83
N LYS A 115 27.37 35.39 33.12
CA LYS A 115 28.21 34.21 33.36
C LYS A 115 29.51 34.47 34.03
N ARG A 116 29.80 35.76 34.39
CA ARG A 116 31.04 36.22 34.97
C ARG A 116 32.30 35.89 34.14
N PHE A 117 32.16 35.89 32.79
CA PHE A 117 33.28 35.68 31.90
C PHE A 117 33.97 37.01 31.58
N ASP A 118 35.26 36.93 31.29
CA ASP A 118 35.99 38.03 30.64
C ASP A 118 35.67 38.04 29.15
N PRO A 119 35.22 39.17 28.56
CA PRO A 119 34.84 39.26 27.15
C PRO A 119 35.95 38.95 26.16
N GLU A 120 37.21 39.39 26.46
CA GLU A 120 38.34 39.16 25.59
C GLU A 120 38.73 37.68 25.59
N TRP A 121 38.74 37.07 26.79
CA TRP A 121 38.97 35.64 26.93
C TRP A 121 37.90 34.84 26.20
N LEU A 122 36.61 35.16 26.39
CA LEU A 122 35.51 34.42 25.73
C LEU A 122 35.63 34.51 24.20
N HIS A 123 35.92 35.72 23.69
CA HIS A 123 36.12 35.93 22.25
C HIS A 123 37.32 35.10 21.71
N SER A 124 38.43 35.11 22.42
CA SER A 124 39.66 34.38 22.02
C SER A 124 39.42 32.85 21.91
N VAL A 125 38.60 32.29 22.81
CA VAL A 125 38.36 30.84 22.87
C VAL A 125 37.20 30.38 21.96
N THR A 126 36.18 31.23 21.77
CA THR A 126 34.93 30.83 21.12
C THR A 126 34.61 31.59 19.83
N GLY A 127 35.31 32.68 19.54
CA GLY A 127 34.98 33.58 18.43
C GLY A 127 33.60 34.28 18.57
N MET A 128 33.01 34.28 19.74
CA MET A 128 31.71 34.94 19.98
C MET A 128 31.81 36.45 19.94
N GLU A 129 31.19 37.09 19.00
CA GLU A 129 31.16 38.56 18.83
C GLU A 129 29.81 39.07 18.30
N LYS A 130 29.06 38.24 17.56
CA LYS A 130 27.87 38.65 16.82
C LYS A 130 26.62 38.48 17.63
N CYS A 131 25.76 39.49 17.60
CA CYS A 131 24.42 39.46 18.16
C CYS A 131 23.39 39.94 17.10
N GLY A 132 22.14 39.72 17.33
CA GLY A 132 21.08 40.15 16.44
C GLY A 132 19.69 40.15 17.09
N CYS A 133 18.70 40.48 16.29
CA CYS A 133 17.30 40.47 16.70
C CYS A 133 16.50 39.73 15.64
N ASP A 134 15.51 38.93 16.03
CA ASP A 134 14.61 38.27 15.08
C ASP A 134 13.46 39.20 14.66
N ARG A 135 12.58 38.71 13.77
CA ARG A 135 11.44 39.46 13.25
C ARG A 135 10.42 39.86 14.34
N ASN A 136 10.42 39.13 15.46
CA ASN A 136 9.52 39.38 16.60
C ASN A 136 10.11 40.37 17.60
N GLY A 137 11.33 40.91 17.38
CA GLY A 137 12.04 41.77 18.28
C GLY A 137 12.85 41.05 19.35
N ASP A 138 12.87 39.73 19.38
CA ASP A 138 13.64 38.94 20.37
C ASP A 138 15.13 38.96 20.04
N ALA A 139 15.94 39.46 20.96
CA ALA A 139 17.39 39.54 20.82
C ALA A 139 18.06 38.20 21.04
N TRP A 140 19.11 37.95 20.25
CA TRP A 140 19.87 36.71 20.32
C TRP A 140 21.37 36.98 20.19
N LEU A 141 22.17 36.08 20.80
CA LEU A 141 23.58 36.01 20.70
C LEU A 141 23.97 34.83 19.80
N ARG A 142 24.98 35.00 18.94
CA ARG A 142 25.49 33.96 18.06
C ARG A 142 26.58 33.15 18.74
N ILE A 143 26.37 31.83 18.80
CA ILE A 143 27.36 30.89 19.29
C ILE A 143 27.85 30.07 18.09
N PRO A 144 29.11 30.32 17.62
CA PRO A 144 29.66 29.57 16.49
C PRO A 144 30.11 28.17 16.90
N TYR A 145 30.05 27.24 15.94
CA TYR A 145 30.56 25.88 16.06
C TYR A 145 31.64 25.68 15.00
N TYR A 146 32.78 25.20 15.40
CA TYR A 146 33.95 24.98 14.53
C TYR A 146 34.28 23.49 14.48
N ASP A 147 34.79 23.04 13.32
CA ASP A 147 35.36 21.69 13.16
C ASP A 147 36.82 21.64 13.75
N GLU A 148 37.43 20.46 13.71
CA GLU A 148 38.80 20.24 14.18
C GLU A 148 39.86 21.11 13.45
N GLN A 149 39.55 21.60 12.26
CA GLN A 149 40.39 22.53 11.49
C GLN A 149 40.03 23.99 11.74
N HIS A 150 39.27 24.28 12.78
CA HIS A 150 38.84 25.62 13.20
C HIS A 150 38.03 26.38 12.14
N ARG A 151 37.29 25.67 11.26
CA ARG A 151 36.41 26.27 10.28
C ARG A 151 34.99 26.30 10.84
N GLU A 152 34.35 27.45 10.78
CA GLU A 152 32.94 27.54 11.23
C GLU A 152 32.01 26.74 10.31
N THR A 153 31.29 25.79 10.89
CA THR A 153 30.36 24.90 10.17
C THR A 153 28.91 25.22 10.47
N LEU A 154 28.61 25.58 11.70
CA LEU A 154 27.28 25.87 12.21
C LEU A 154 27.32 27.06 13.14
N PHE A 155 26.17 27.61 13.47
CA PHE A 155 25.98 28.46 14.62
C PHE A 155 24.63 28.28 15.27
N ARG A 156 24.59 28.52 16.60
CA ARG A 156 23.40 28.49 17.40
C ARG A 156 23.03 29.88 17.88
N LYS A 157 21.75 30.26 17.86
CA LYS A 157 21.23 31.50 18.42
C LYS A 157 20.79 31.24 19.86
N ARG A 158 21.40 31.92 20.80
CA ARG A 158 20.97 31.94 22.19
C ARG A 158 20.14 33.19 22.43
N TYR A 159 18.90 33.02 22.81
CA TYR A 159 17.99 34.12 23.13
C TYR A 159 18.03 34.44 24.62
N ARG A 160 17.55 35.61 25.00
CA ARG A 160 17.34 35.99 26.41
C ARG A 160 16.43 35.02 27.13
N LYS A 161 16.47 35.03 28.47
CA LYS A 161 15.66 34.09 29.30
C LYS A 161 14.16 34.30 29.19
N ASP A 162 13.71 35.49 28.83
CA ASP A 162 12.33 35.91 28.66
C ASP A 162 11.75 35.65 27.26
N ALA A 163 12.57 35.17 26.32
CA ALA A 163 12.11 34.80 24.98
C ALA A 163 11.34 33.45 24.98
N ALA A 164 10.37 33.36 24.08
CA ALA A 164 9.52 32.15 23.93
C ALA A 164 10.31 30.85 23.60
N CYS A 165 11.49 30.98 23.02
CA CYS A 165 12.39 29.87 22.74
C CYS A 165 13.83 30.28 23.01
N ARG A 166 14.51 29.54 23.85
CA ARG A 166 15.87 29.92 24.32
C ARG A 166 16.96 29.66 23.30
N PHE A 167 16.82 28.68 22.44
CA PHE A 167 17.83 28.30 21.45
C PHE A 167 17.22 28.01 20.09
N LYS A 168 17.88 28.46 19.01
CA LYS A 168 17.53 28.08 17.62
C LYS A 168 18.81 27.94 16.80
N TRP A 169 18.84 26.98 15.87
CA TRP A 169 19.89 26.90 14.88
C TRP A 169 19.82 28.04 13.88
N GLY A 170 20.93 28.55 13.42
CA GLY A 170 21.01 29.65 12.45
C GLY A 170 20.54 29.22 11.07
N ALA A 171 19.80 30.07 10.36
CA ALA A 171 19.45 29.83 8.95
C ALA A 171 20.72 29.86 8.09
N GLY A 172 20.87 28.91 7.17
CA GLY A 172 22.06 28.76 6.33
C GLY A 172 23.17 27.87 6.92
N SER A 173 22.95 27.29 8.11
CA SER A 173 23.83 26.25 8.66
C SER A 173 23.67 24.96 7.86
N ALA A 174 24.49 24.77 6.82
CA ALA A 174 24.47 23.57 5.96
C ALA A 174 25.24 22.38 6.55
N GLY A 175 25.87 22.57 7.72
CA GLY A 175 26.69 21.55 8.36
C GLY A 175 25.87 20.50 9.12
N LYS A 176 26.44 19.30 9.29
CA LYS A 176 25.90 18.28 10.21
C LYS A 176 26.02 18.79 11.65
N LEU A 177 25.01 18.49 12.50
CA LEU A 177 25.10 18.67 13.94
C LEU A 177 26.37 18.01 14.49
N MET A 178 27.05 18.68 15.43
CA MET A 178 28.34 18.30 15.98
C MET A 178 28.42 18.66 17.48
N LEU A 179 29.44 18.18 18.17
CA LEU A 179 29.73 18.58 19.54
C LEU A 179 30.21 20.03 19.58
N TYR A 180 29.81 20.76 20.61
CA TYR A 180 30.38 22.07 20.87
C TYR A 180 31.79 21.92 21.42
N GLY A 181 32.77 22.54 20.78
CA GLY A 181 34.16 22.43 21.16
C GLY A 181 34.94 21.38 20.37
N GLU A 182 34.48 20.86 19.26
CA GLU A 182 35.23 19.89 18.42
C GLU A 182 36.62 20.42 18.02
N TRP A 183 36.80 21.74 17.88
CA TRP A 183 38.12 22.33 17.61
C TRP A 183 39.13 22.16 18.73
N THR A 184 38.72 21.77 19.93
CA THR A 184 39.58 21.46 21.07
C THR A 184 39.93 19.97 21.16
N LEU A 185 39.49 19.12 20.24
CA LEU A 185 39.75 17.68 20.24
C LEU A 185 41.25 17.33 20.21
N PRO A 186 42.16 18.09 19.53
CA PRO A 186 43.59 17.80 19.62
C PRO A 186 44.13 17.86 21.05
N GLU A 187 43.75 18.88 21.83
CA GLU A 187 44.13 19.02 23.23
C GLU A 187 43.44 17.99 24.13
N VAL A 188 42.15 17.70 23.86
CA VAL A 188 41.40 16.68 24.58
C VAL A 188 42.06 15.30 24.42
N ARG A 189 42.49 14.96 23.19
CA ARG A 189 43.21 13.71 22.91
C ARG A 189 44.58 13.66 23.55
N SER A 190 45.29 14.80 23.58
CA SER A 190 46.61 14.92 24.27
C SER A 190 46.48 14.66 25.77
N ASP A 191 45.44 15.18 26.39
CA ASP A 191 45.19 15.01 27.83
C ASP A 191 44.46 13.70 28.18
N GLY A 192 43.93 12.98 27.19
CA GLY A 192 43.36 11.64 27.31
C GLY A 192 41.99 11.59 27.98
N TYR A 193 41.32 12.72 28.18
CA TYR A 193 39.97 12.75 28.75
C TYR A 193 39.10 13.89 28.20
N ALA A 194 37.78 13.71 28.33
CA ALA A 194 36.80 14.76 28.07
C ALA A 194 35.68 14.77 29.13
N ILE A 195 35.25 15.97 29.51
CA ILE A 195 34.04 16.18 30.29
C ILE A 195 32.94 16.53 29.32
N LEU A 196 31.89 15.68 29.28
CA LEU A 196 30.71 15.90 28.47
C LEU A 196 29.62 16.56 29.31
N VAL A 197 29.13 17.72 28.84
CA VAL A 197 28.13 18.53 29.53
C VAL A 197 26.97 18.89 28.60
N GLU A 198 25.80 19.19 29.14
CA GLU A 198 24.67 19.67 28.32
C GLU A 198 24.84 21.20 28.05
N GLY A 199 25.03 21.54 26.78
CA GLY A 199 25.06 22.91 26.34
C GLY A 199 26.42 23.60 26.34
N GLU A 200 26.39 24.86 25.85
CA GLU A 200 27.61 25.64 25.53
C GLU A 200 28.16 26.37 26.74
N SER A 201 27.31 26.89 27.64
CA SER A 201 27.76 27.71 28.79
C SER A 201 28.62 26.95 29.78
N ASP A 202 28.23 25.70 30.05
CA ASP A 202 28.98 24.87 31.01
C ASP A 202 30.29 24.39 30.41
N THR A 203 30.29 24.13 29.11
CA THR A 203 31.53 23.85 28.36
C THR A 203 32.51 25.01 28.44
N GLN A 204 32.04 26.25 28.21
CA GLN A 204 32.85 27.46 28.31
C GLN A 204 33.38 27.68 29.75
N THR A 205 32.53 27.41 30.73
CA THR A 205 32.93 27.48 32.15
C THR A 205 34.05 26.48 32.45
N LEU A 206 33.93 25.25 32.02
CA LEU A 206 34.97 24.23 32.25
C LEU A 206 36.29 24.59 31.55
N TRP A 207 36.24 25.19 30.38
CA TRP A 207 37.45 25.73 29.71
C TRP A 207 38.08 26.86 30.49
N LEU A 208 37.28 27.77 31.07
CA LEU A 208 37.79 28.83 31.94
C LEU A 208 38.47 28.25 33.16
N LEU A 209 37.99 27.14 33.68
CA LEU A 209 38.58 26.40 34.83
C LEU A 209 39.80 25.56 34.42
N GLY A 210 40.22 25.58 33.15
CA GLY A 210 41.39 24.86 32.63
C GLY A 210 41.15 23.36 32.44
N LEU A 211 39.88 22.95 32.21
CA LEU A 211 39.46 21.55 32.06
C LEU A 211 39.05 21.25 30.63
N ARG A 212 39.26 20.01 30.20
CA ARG A 212 38.86 19.55 28.85
C ARG A 212 37.38 19.19 28.81
N ALA A 213 36.60 19.98 28.10
CA ALA A 213 35.14 19.76 28.02
C ALA A 213 34.63 19.86 26.59
N LEU A 214 33.59 19.08 26.30
CA LEU A 214 32.80 19.12 25.06
C LEU A 214 31.31 19.24 25.39
N GLY A 215 30.63 20.11 24.68
CA GLY A 215 29.19 20.36 24.89
C GLY A 215 28.31 19.53 23.95
N VAL A 216 27.33 18.87 24.52
CA VAL A 216 26.25 18.23 23.75
C VAL A 216 25.15 19.27 23.61
N PRO A 217 24.74 19.67 22.39
CA PRO A 217 23.79 20.78 22.19
C PRO A 217 22.34 20.41 22.50
N GLY A 218 22.11 19.69 23.60
CA GLY A 218 20.83 19.20 24.13
C GLY A 218 20.85 17.70 24.41
N ALA A 219 20.22 17.26 25.50
CA ALA A 219 20.30 15.89 26.02
C ALA A 219 20.07 14.78 24.99
N SER A 220 19.18 14.99 24.01
CA SER A 220 18.80 13.99 23.00
C SER A 220 19.56 14.12 21.65
N THR A 221 20.43 15.11 21.48
CA THR A 221 21.02 15.43 20.17
C THR A 221 22.29 14.66 19.83
N TYR A 222 22.93 14.00 20.81
CA TYR A 222 24.13 13.20 20.55
C TYR A 222 23.85 12.09 19.54
N LYS A 223 24.81 11.89 18.60
CA LYS A 223 24.70 10.88 17.56
C LYS A 223 25.73 9.78 17.72
N PRO A 224 25.41 8.51 17.47
CA PRO A 224 26.36 7.40 17.59
C PRO A 224 27.63 7.57 16.73
N ASP A 225 27.53 8.22 15.58
CA ASP A 225 28.68 8.53 14.70
C ASP A 225 29.70 9.53 15.31
N TRP A 226 29.34 10.28 16.35
CA TRP A 226 30.28 11.15 17.08
C TRP A 226 31.19 10.35 18.02
N THR A 227 30.78 9.12 18.37
CA THR A 227 31.53 8.24 19.27
C THR A 227 32.92 7.92 18.75
N GLU A 228 33.05 7.77 17.42
CA GLU A 228 34.36 7.51 16.79
C GLU A 228 35.41 8.58 17.16
N ARG A 229 35.02 9.86 17.28
CA ARG A 229 35.89 10.98 17.63
C ARG A 229 36.34 10.96 19.08
N LEU A 230 35.61 10.26 19.94
CA LEU A 230 35.85 10.14 21.38
C LEU A 230 36.58 8.84 21.77
N GLN A 231 36.85 7.94 20.81
CA GLN A 231 37.55 6.67 21.08
C GLN A 231 38.90 6.92 21.73
N GLY A 232 39.24 6.06 22.67
CA GLY A 232 40.50 6.13 23.44
C GLY A 232 40.53 7.19 24.55
N LEU A 233 39.44 7.96 24.73
CA LEU A 233 39.34 8.96 25.79
C LEU A 233 38.69 8.37 27.04
N LYS A 234 39.02 8.94 28.19
CA LYS A 234 38.26 8.76 29.42
C LYS A 234 37.17 9.83 29.49
N LEU A 235 35.89 9.38 29.51
CA LEU A 235 34.76 10.30 29.48
C LEU A 235 34.15 10.52 30.86
N TYR A 236 33.90 11.80 31.20
CA TYR A 236 33.23 12.21 32.41
C TYR A 236 31.89 12.90 32.05
N LEU A 237 30.75 12.24 32.29
CA LEU A 237 29.42 12.80 32.05
C LEU A 237 29.01 13.65 33.27
N HIS A 238 28.76 14.94 33.07
CA HIS A 238 28.17 15.80 34.09
C HIS A 238 26.65 15.59 34.12
N ILE A 239 26.12 15.23 35.26
CA ILE A 239 24.69 14.95 35.41
C ILE A 239 24.05 16.02 36.29
N GLU A 240 23.17 16.82 35.70
CA GLU A 240 22.38 17.80 36.45
C GLU A 240 21.41 17.10 37.42
N PRO A 241 21.14 17.70 38.61
CA PRO A 241 20.31 17.06 39.63
C PRO A 241 18.81 17.14 39.36
N ASP A 242 18.44 17.19 38.10
CA ASP A 242 17.05 17.25 37.68
C ASP A 242 16.74 16.14 36.65
N ARG A 243 15.52 16.12 36.17
CA ARG A 243 15.07 15.13 35.18
C ARG A 243 15.83 15.22 33.86
N GLY A 244 16.24 16.42 33.43
CA GLY A 244 17.07 16.62 32.23
C GLY A 244 18.39 15.87 32.33
N GLY A 245 19.06 15.94 33.49
CA GLY A 245 20.28 15.20 33.74
C GLY A 245 20.11 13.68 33.69
N GLN A 246 18.99 13.13 34.19
CA GLN A 246 18.68 11.71 34.07
C GLN A 246 18.53 11.28 32.59
N VAL A 247 17.76 12.06 31.82
CA VAL A 247 17.58 11.81 30.37
C VAL A 247 18.92 11.92 29.62
N PHE A 248 19.77 12.92 30.01
CA PHE A 248 21.11 13.07 29.46
C PHE A 248 21.98 11.82 29.72
N LEU A 249 21.99 11.33 30.97
CA LEU A 249 22.73 10.12 31.32
C LEU A 249 22.28 8.90 30.49
N GLU A 250 20.97 8.64 30.45
CA GLU A 250 20.39 7.50 29.73
C GLU A 250 20.68 7.58 28.22
N GLN A 251 20.52 8.76 27.63
CA GLN A 251 20.76 8.96 26.18
C GLN A 251 22.24 8.83 25.84
N MET A 252 23.13 9.43 26.66
CA MET A 252 24.58 9.40 26.41
C MET A 252 25.14 7.99 26.54
N THR A 253 24.84 7.28 27.62
CA THR A 253 25.32 5.92 27.84
C THR A 253 24.85 4.95 26.77
N ARG A 254 23.58 5.06 26.36
CA ARG A 254 23.04 4.28 25.25
C ARG A 254 23.77 4.56 23.93
N LYS A 255 23.89 5.82 23.56
CA LYS A 255 24.47 6.20 22.26
C LYS A 255 25.98 5.99 22.18
N LEU A 256 26.68 6.10 23.29
CA LEU A 256 28.10 5.69 23.39
C LEU A 256 28.25 4.18 23.14
N ARG A 257 27.39 3.38 23.75
CA ARG A 257 27.36 1.92 23.53
C ARG A 257 27.02 1.60 22.07
N ASP A 258 25.90 2.17 21.52
CA ASP A 258 25.44 1.94 20.15
C ASP A 258 26.44 2.41 19.09
N GLY A 259 27.28 3.41 19.43
CA GLY A 259 28.42 3.86 18.64
C GLY A 259 29.70 3.06 18.85
N GLY A 260 29.67 1.99 19.65
CA GLY A 260 30.82 1.11 19.90
C GLY A 260 31.93 1.77 20.69
N PHE A 261 31.61 2.59 21.71
CA PHE A 261 32.63 3.20 22.56
C PHE A 261 33.29 2.16 23.47
N GLU A 262 34.62 2.05 23.42
CA GLU A 262 35.43 1.06 24.16
C GLU A 262 36.17 1.66 25.37
N GLY A 263 36.06 2.98 25.62
CA GLY A 263 36.75 3.69 26.71
C GLY A 263 36.01 3.61 28.06
N GLU A 264 36.64 4.17 29.06
CA GLU A 264 36.05 4.30 30.41
C GLU A 264 35.07 5.48 30.48
N VAL A 265 33.88 5.28 31.04
CA VAL A 265 32.86 6.32 31.24
C VAL A 265 32.58 6.49 32.74
N TYR A 266 32.48 7.72 33.19
CA TYR A 266 32.22 8.10 34.56
C TYR A 266 31.08 9.12 34.63
N GLN A 267 30.31 9.10 35.69
CA GLN A 267 29.30 10.13 36.00
C GLN A 267 29.74 10.95 37.23
N TRP A 268 29.45 12.24 37.16
CA TRP A 268 29.67 13.17 38.26
C TRP A 268 28.59 14.26 38.25
N SER A 269 28.43 15.01 39.34
CA SER A 269 27.43 16.05 39.48
C SER A 269 27.86 17.16 40.44
N CYS A 270 27.44 18.39 40.14
CA CYS A 270 27.62 19.55 41.02
C CYS A 270 26.69 19.56 42.24
N LYS A 271 25.71 18.59 42.32
CA LYS A 271 24.77 18.46 43.43
C LYS A 271 25.43 18.40 44.82
N GLN A 272 26.58 17.76 44.92
CA GLN A 272 27.33 17.67 46.20
C GLN A 272 27.80 19.04 46.71
N PHE A 273 27.86 20.06 45.85
CA PHE A 273 28.24 21.44 46.19
C PHE A 273 27.04 22.37 46.32
N GLY A 274 25.79 21.82 46.27
CA GLY A 274 24.54 22.56 46.41
C GLY A 274 24.15 23.41 45.22
N VAL A 275 24.74 23.15 44.05
CA VAL A 275 24.46 23.87 42.77
C VAL A 275 24.05 22.89 41.67
N LYS A 276 23.47 23.44 40.61
CA LYS A 276 22.96 22.64 39.52
C LYS A 276 24.04 22.22 38.51
N ASP A 277 24.86 23.17 38.12
CA ASP A 277 25.78 23.02 36.98
C ASP A 277 27.14 23.68 37.24
N PRO A 278 28.16 23.45 36.39
CA PRO A 278 29.50 24.07 36.51
C PRO A 278 29.48 25.59 36.47
N SER A 279 28.56 26.19 35.69
CA SER A 279 28.44 27.65 35.62
C SER A 279 27.97 28.24 36.94
N ASP A 280 26.96 27.60 37.56
CA ASP A 280 26.48 28.01 38.88
C ASP A 280 27.57 27.85 39.96
N LEU A 281 28.38 26.76 39.90
CA LEU A 281 29.50 26.54 40.80
C LEU A 281 30.55 27.67 40.68
N TYR A 282 30.90 28.01 39.46
CA TYR A 282 31.85 29.09 39.20
C TYR A 282 31.35 30.45 39.70
N ILE A 283 30.06 30.73 39.45
CA ILE A 283 29.43 31.98 39.94
C ILE A 283 29.40 32.04 41.46
N GLN A 284 29.22 30.88 42.14
CA GLN A 284 29.18 30.83 43.60
C GLN A 284 30.52 31.04 44.27
N CYS A 285 31.60 30.38 43.83
CA CYS A 285 32.83 30.35 44.58
C CYS A 285 34.06 30.90 43.81
N GLY A 286 33.94 31.35 42.54
CA GLY A 286 35.04 31.87 41.75
C GLY A 286 35.90 30.78 41.08
N LYS A 287 36.90 31.22 40.28
CA LYS A 287 37.65 30.37 39.35
C LYS A 287 38.43 29.26 40.05
N ASP A 288 39.29 29.64 40.98
CA ASP A 288 40.26 28.69 41.55
C ASP A 288 39.56 27.64 42.44
N GLU A 289 38.63 28.08 43.27
CA GLU A 289 37.86 27.17 44.16
C GLU A 289 36.92 26.26 43.31
N ALA A 290 36.28 26.78 42.26
CA ALA A 290 35.46 25.96 41.38
C ALA A 290 36.31 24.91 40.65
N ALA A 291 37.50 25.27 40.17
CA ALA A 291 38.39 24.33 39.50
C ALA A 291 38.82 23.18 40.42
N GLU A 292 39.18 23.47 41.66
CA GLU A 292 39.57 22.44 42.64
C GLU A 292 38.38 21.55 43.02
N LYS A 293 37.18 22.11 43.21
CA LYS A 293 35.96 21.33 43.48
C LYS A 293 35.61 20.40 42.33
N VAL A 294 35.68 20.86 41.08
CA VAL A 294 35.43 20.01 39.93
C VAL A 294 36.48 18.92 39.80
N LYS A 295 37.79 19.23 39.96
CA LYS A 295 38.87 18.22 39.96
C LYS A 295 38.67 17.17 41.04
N SER A 296 38.23 17.56 42.23
CA SER A 296 37.88 16.60 43.31
C SER A 296 36.70 15.72 42.91
N ALA A 297 35.63 16.33 42.33
CA ALA A 297 34.46 15.57 41.91
C ALA A 297 34.78 14.57 40.79
N LEU A 298 35.72 14.91 39.90
CA LEU A 298 36.14 13.98 38.84
C LEU A 298 36.98 12.81 39.38
N LYS A 299 37.73 12.99 40.48
CA LYS A 299 38.41 11.88 41.15
C LYS A 299 37.46 10.91 41.84
N ASP A 300 36.35 11.44 42.39
CA ASP A 300 35.33 10.69 43.06
C ASP A 300 34.20 10.23 42.13
N ALA A 301 34.35 10.45 40.80
CA ALA A 301 33.32 10.14 39.79
C ALA A 301 33.06 8.64 39.74
N LYS A 302 31.74 8.28 39.67
CA LYS A 302 31.30 6.89 39.66
C LYS A 302 31.47 6.32 38.24
N ARG A 303 32.19 5.21 38.09
CA ARG A 303 32.32 4.50 36.83
C ARG A 303 30.97 3.95 36.40
N ILE A 304 30.69 4.03 35.11
CA ILE A 304 29.52 3.48 34.44
C ILE A 304 30.00 2.31 33.59
N ASP A 305 29.39 1.14 33.81
CA ASP A 305 29.57 0.03 32.87
C ASP A 305 28.49 0.12 31.77
N LEU A 306 28.95 0.37 30.55
CA LEU A 306 28.03 0.49 29.40
C LEU A 306 27.38 -0.84 29.03
N ALA A 307 27.98 -1.98 29.41
CA ALA A 307 27.43 -3.31 29.15
C ALA A 307 26.30 -3.66 30.15
N ASP A 308 26.47 -3.28 31.44
CA ASP A 308 25.48 -3.56 32.48
C ASP A 308 24.16 -2.78 32.28
N LEU A 309 24.23 -1.61 31.65
CA LEU A 309 23.03 -0.81 31.35
C LEU A 309 22.11 -1.44 30.26
N ALA A 310 22.61 -2.44 29.52
CA ALA A 310 21.77 -3.20 28.58
C ALA A 310 20.79 -4.14 29.31
N ALA A 311 21.05 -4.47 30.58
CA ALA A 311 20.34 -5.50 31.32
C ALA A 311 19.13 -5.00 32.12
N SER A 312 18.82 -3.72 32.20
CA SER A 312 17.78 -3.24 33.11
C SER A 312 16.87 -2.17 32.53
N ILE A 313 16.02 -2.57 31.54
CA ILE A 313 14.70 -1.92 31.41
C ILE A 313 13.91 -2.40 32.63
N PRO A 314 13.45 -1.51 33.52
CA PRO A 314 12.63 -1.94 34.68
C PRO A 314 11.39 -2.67 34.15
N VAL A 315 11.23 -3.91 34.58
CA VAL A 315 10.08 -4.74 34.18
C VAL A 315 8.84 -4.21 34.89
N ALA A 316 8.04 -3.42 34.19
CA ALA A 316 6.79 -2.86 34.70
C ALA A 316 5.70 -3.94 34.80
N ILE A 317 5.66 -4.88 33.85
CA ILE A 317 4.75 -6.02 33.82
C ILE A 317 5.58 -7.25 33.42
N LYS A 318 5.62 -8.27 34.28
CA LYS A 318 6.51 -9.43 34.13
C LYS A 318 6.26 -10.26 32.88
N ASP A 319 5.00 -10.43 32.47
CA ASP A 319 4.55 -11.23 31.33
C ASP A 319 4.28 -10.38 30.08
N ALA A 320 4.76 -9.14 30.05
CA ALA A 320 4.60 -8.27 28.90
C ALA A 320 5.31 -8.86 27.65
N PRO A 321 4.68 -8.79 26.45
CA PRO A 321 5.28 -9.30 25.22
C PRO A 321 6.54 -8.53 24.80
N LEU A 322 6.71 -7.30 25.32
CA LEU A 322 7.90 -6.48 25.15
C LEU A 322 8.11 -5.64 26.41
N HIS A 323 9.33 -5.62 26.94
CA HIS A 323 9.69 -4.80 28.08
C HIS A 323 10.12 -3.41 27.58
N LEU A 324 9.37 -2.39 28.00
CA LEU A 324 9.56 -1.01 27.56
C LEU A 324 9.88 -0.11 28.75
N ARG A 325 10.61 0.97 28.49
CA ARG A 325 10.85 2.03 29.46
C ARG A 325 9.55 2.77 29.75
N GLN A 326 9.39 3.23 30.98
CA GLN A 326 8.27 4.08 31.36
C GLN A 326 8.32 5.40 30.58
N PRO A 327 7.21 5.80 29.93
CA PRO A 327 7.18 7.04 29.15
C PRO A 327 7.10 8.26 30.07
N ALA A 328 7.66 9.36 29.61
CA ALA A 328 7.65 10.61 30.37
C ALA A 328 6.24 11.08 30.74
N GLY A 329 6.01 11.34 32.04
CA GLY A 329 4.73 11.81 32.57
C GLY A 329 3.66 10.72 32.75
N PHE A 330 3.98 9.45 32.45
CA PHE A 330 3.08 8.33 32.61
C PHE A 330 3.72 7.19 33.38
N ILE A 331 2.88 6.35 33.96
CA ILE A 331 3.24 5.05 34.54
C ILE A 331 2.32 4.02 33.89
N TYR A 332 2.85 2.89 33.46
CA TYR A 332 2.06 1.71 33.14
C TYR A 332 2.47 0.53 34.00
N ASP A 333 1.50 -0.23 34.44
CA ASP A 333 1.67 -1.38 35.30
C ASP A 333 0.55 -2.43 35.08
N GLU A 334 0.49 -3.47 35.93
CA GLU A 334 -0.57 -4.50 35.88
C GLU A 334 -2.01 -3.92 36.03
N GLN A 335 -2.15 -2.74 36.61
CA GLN A 335 -3.45 -2.10 36.85
C GLN A 335 -3.89 -1.23 35.63
N GLY A 336 -2.95 -0.88 34.77
CA GLY A 336 -3.22 -0.08 33.57
C GLY A 336 -2.26 1.08 33.35
N ILE A 337 -2.80 2.18 32.86
CA ILE A 337 -2.05 3.38 32.48
C ILE A 337 -2.46 4.53 33.41
N HIS A 338 -1.48 5.21 33.97
CA HIS A 338 -1.65 6.34 34.87
C HIS A 338 -0.92 7.56 34.30
N LEU A 339 -1.53 8.73 34.38
CA LEU A 339 -0.91 10.03 34.12
C LEU A 339 -0.37 10.58 35.45
N ILE A 340 0.84 11.09 35.48
CA ILE A 340 1.37 11.80 36.63
C ILE A 340 0.84 13.24 36.60
N ASP A 341 0.02 13.61 37.56
CA ASP A 341 -0.49 14.96 37.69
C ASP A 341 0.67 15.91 38.02
N GLU A 342 0.86 16.95 37.19
CA GLU A 342 1.99 17.87 37.31
C GLU A 342 2.00 18.68 38.63
N LYS A 343 0.83 18.90 39.22
CA LYS A 343 0.70 19.71 40.44
C LYS A 343 0.88 18.89 41.72
N THR A 344 0.34 17.67 41.72
CA THR A 344 0.32 16.81 42.90
C THR A 344 1.41 15.75 42.90
N SER A 345 2.02 15.51 41.73
CA SER A 345 2.95 14.39 41.47
C SER A 345 2.36 13.01 41.76
N GLN A 346 1.02 12.93 41.83
CA GLN A 346 0.31 11.67 42.09
C GLN A 346 -0.15 11.00 40.78
N PRO A 347 -0.11 9.66 40.70
CA PRO A 347 -0.63 8.92 39.56
C PRO A 347 -2.16 8.97 39.50
N VAL A 348 -2.72 9.41 38.39
CA VAL A 348 -4.17 9.41 38.11
C VAL A 348 -4.47 8.36 37.06
N MET A 349 -5.41 7.45 37.32
CA MET A 349 -5.79 6.39 36.38
C MET A 349 -6.35 6.98 35.09
N VAL A 350 -5.73 6.61 33.96
CA VAL A 350 -6.16 6.96 32.61
C VAL A 350 -6.92 5.81 31.96
N CYS A 351 -6.35 4.61 31.99
CA CYS A 351 -6.92 3.44 31.35
C CYS A 351 -6.61 2.18 32.19
N ARG A 352 -7.65 1.40 32.50
CA ARG A 352 -7.49 0.18 33.30
C ARG A 352 -6.91 -1.01 32.53
N THR A 353 -6.75 -0.88 31.22
CA THR A 353 -6.12 -1.90 30.39
C THR A 353 -4.68 -1.51 30.12
N PRO A 354 -3.69 -2.33 30.50
CA PRO A 354 -2.32 -2.15 30.07
C PRO A 354 -2.25 -2.25 28.54
N ILE A 355 -1.65 -1.25 27.90
CA ILE A 355 -1.51 -1.17 26.44
C ILE A 355 -0.07 -0.83 26.10
N LEU A 356 0.55 -1.60 25.21
CA LEU A 356 1.93 -1.43 24.77
C LEU A 356 2.02 -1.39 23.25
N ILE A 357 3.06 -0.76 22.73
CA ILE A 357 3.47 -0.87 21.34
C ILE A 357 4.54 -1.97 21.27
N THR A 358 4.32 -2.99 20.44
CA THR A 358 5.25 -4.12 20.33
C THR A 358 6.10 -4.07 19.06
N LYS A 359 5.53 -3.58 17.95
CA LYS A 359 6.24 -3.47 16.67
C LYS A 359 5.73 -2.29 15.86
N ARG A 360 6.55 -1.82 14.96
CA ARG A 360 6.20 -0.92 13.86
C ARG A 360 6.30 -1.71 12.56
N LEU A 361 5.21 -1.76 11.80
CA LEU A 361 5.14 -2.47 10.54
C LEU A 361 5.24 -1.45 9.41
N LYS A 362 6.26 -1.55 8.58
CA LYS A 362 6.45 -0.67 7.43
C LYS A 362 6.09 -1.42 6.15
N SER A 363 5.00 -0.99 5.49
CA SER A 363 4.58 -1.57 4.22
C SER A 363 5.65 -1.41 3.14
N GLN A 364 5.99 -2.51 2.48
CA GLN A 364 6.91 -2.49 1.34
C GLN A 364 6.28 -1.89 0.08
N GLU A 365 4.94 -1.91 -0.02
CA GLU A 365 4.19 -1.46 -1.18
C GLU A 365 3.91 0.04 -1.13
N SER A 366 3.36 0.53 0.00
CA SER A 366 2.95 1.94 0.15
C SER A 366 3.96 2.80 0.91
N GLY A 367 4.88 2.18 1.66
CA GLY A 367 5.75 2.87 2.60
C GLY A 367 5.04 3.37 3.86
N GLU A 368 3.73 3.14 3.99
CA GLU A 368 2.96 3.47 5.19
C GLU A 368 3.41 2.63 6.38
N GLU A 369 3.29 3.23 7.56
CA GLU A 369 3.62 2.57 8.81
C GLU A 369 2.36 2.28 9.62
N LYS A 370 2.26 1.04 10.11
CA LYS A 370 1.24 0.58 11.05
C LYS A 370 1.91 0.23 12.39
N ILE A 371 1.12 0.21 13.43
CA ILE A 371 1.57 -0.07 14.80
C ILE A 371 0.90 -1.33 15.31
N GLU A 372 1.68 -2.29 15.79
CA GLU A 372 1.18 -3.42 16.54
C GLU A 372 1.02 -3.02 18.01
N ILE A 373 -0.22 -3.07 18.46
CA ILE A 373 -0.60 -2.78 19.84
C ILE A 373 -0.85 -4.10 20.56
N ALA A 374 -0.19 -4.29 21.70
CA ALA A 374 -0.53 -5.33 22.67
C ALA A 374 -1.34 -4.74 23.82
N PHE A 375 -2.39 -5.41 24.27
CA PHE A 375 -3.19 -5.03 25.43
C PHE A 375 -3.59 -6.27 26.23
N LYS A 376 -3.62 -6.12 27.57
CA LYS A 376 -3.92 -7.24 28.48
C LYS A 376 -5.39 -7.28 28.80
N ARG A 377 -6.07 -8.39 28.49
CA ARG A 377 -7.47 -8.62 28.81
C ARG A 377 -7.68 -10.03 29.33
N ASP A 378 -8.44 -10.15 30.41
CA ASP A 378 -8.75 -11.43 31.06
C ASP A 378 -7.46 -12.22 31.42
N GLY A 379 -6.42 -11.52 31.87
CA GLY A 379 -5.12 -12.10 32.20
C GLY A 379 -4.23 -12.52 31.03
N GLN A 380 -4.68 -12.29 29.78
CA GLN A 380 -3.93 -12.65 28.57
C GLN A 380 -3.60 -11.43 27.71
N TRP A 381 -2.42 -11.44 27.11
CA TRP A 381 -2.02 -10.46 26.13
C TRP A 381 -2.64 -10.80 24.76
N ARG A 382 -3.22 -9.78 24.12
CA ARG A 382 -3.76 -9.83 22.77
C ARG A 382 -3.06 -8.77 21.95
N THR A 383 -2.77 -9.07 20.70
CA THR A 383 -2.15 -8.12 19.75
C THR A 383 -3.08 -7.80 18.61
N ALA A 384 -2.98 -6.58 18.09
CA ALA A 384 -3.67 -6.15 16.90
C ALA A 384 -2.89 -5.03 16.19
N VAL A 385 -2.92 -5.02 14.87
CA VAL A 385 -2.21 -4.04 14.04
C VAL A 385 -3.19 -2.96 13.58
N PHE A 386 -2.79 -1.70 13.73
CA PHE A 386 -3.57 -0.54 13.35
C PHE A 386 -2.75 0.47 12.54
N PRO A 387 -3.39 1.21 11.60
CA PRO A 387 -2.76 2.37 10.99
C PRO A 387 -2.33 3.40 12.05
N ARG A 388 -1.25 4.10 11.81
CA ARG A 388 -0.81 5.20 12.72
C ARG A 388 -1.90 6.23 12.95
N THR A 389 -2.72 6.52 11.94
CA THR A 389 -3.87 7.43 12.02
C THR A 389 -4.98 6.94 12.97
N THR A 390 -5.01 5.65 13.28
CA THR A 390 -5.89 5.10 14.32
C THR A 390 -5.26 5.24 15.70
N VAL A 391 -4.00 4.84 15.85
CA VAL A 391 -3.31 4.82 17.15
C VAL A 391 -3.08 6.23 17.71
N PHE A 392 -2.70 7.18 16.85
CA PHE A 392 -2.32 8.54 17.26
C PHE A 392 -3.42 9.61 17.03
N ALA A 393 -4.67 9.19 16.84
CA ALA A 393 -5.80 10.09 16.77
C ALA A 393 -6.85 9.75 17.85
N ALA A 394 -7.13 10.69 18.75
CA ALA A 394 -8.05 10.47 19.87
C ALA A 394 -9.46 10.01 19.44
N ARG A 395 -9.92 10.44 18.25
CA ARG A 395 -11.22 10.01 17.71
C ARG A 395 -11.20 8.56 17.24
N ASN A 396 -10.06 8.05 16.76
CA ASN A 396 -9.93 6.76 16.12
C ASN A 396 -9.45 5.66 17.10
N ILE A 397 -8.63 6.01 18.11
CA ILE A 397 -8.08 5.04 19.08
C ILE A 397 -9.17 4.27 19.85
N ILE A 398 -10.38 4.82 19.89
CA ILE A 398 -11.57 4.18 20.50
C ILE A 398 -11.87 2.81 19.85
N GLU A 399 -11.37 2.57 18.63
CA GLU A 399 -11.48 1.27 17.96
C GLU A 399 -10.91 0.11 18.81
N LEU A 400 -9.92 0.38 19.66
CA LEU A 400 -9.41 -0.60 20.62
C LEU A 400 -10.48 -1.13 21.58
N ALA A 401 -11.54 -0.35 21.86
CA ALA A 401 -12.65 -0.79 22.71
C ALA A 401 -13.41 -1.99 22.11
N ARG A 402 -13.49 -2.09 20.78
CA ARG A 402 -14.09 -3.25 20.08
C ARG A 402 -13.37 -4.55 20.40
N LEU A 403 -12.08 -4.49 20.70
CA LEU A 403 -11.25 -5.64 21.04
C LEU A 403 -11.20 -5.91 22.56
N GLY A 404 -11.83 -5.04 23.39
CA GLY A 404 -11.94 -5.21 24.82
C GLY A 404 -11.02 -4.33 25.66
N ALA A 405 -10.23 -3.42 25.08
CA ALA A 405 -9.47 -2.43 25.83
C ALA A 405 -10.40 -1.34 26.40
N THR A 406 -10.11 -0.83 27.62
CA THR A 406 -10.92 0.18 28.29
C THR A 406 -10.62 1.61 27.79
N VAL A 407 -10.63 1.79 26.46
CA VAL A 407 -10.47 3.08 25.81
C VAL A 407 -11.84 3.66 25.50
N THR A 408 -12.08 4.90 25.91
CA THR A 408 -13.35 5.63 25.76
C THR A 408 -13.12 7.00 25.15
N SER A 409 -14.18 7.71 24.73
CA SER A 409 -14.08 9.09 24.25
C SER A 409 -13.45 10.04 25.27
N GLU A 410 -13.60 9.75 26.57
CA GLU A 410 -13.11 10.59 27.67
C GLU A 410 -11.61 10.43 27.91
N ASN A 411 -11.10 9.19 27.86
CA ASN A 411 -9.69 8.92 28.11
C ASN A 411 -8.81 8.84 26.84
N ALA A 412 -9.41 8.81 25.66
CA ALA A 412 -8.73 8.64 24.37
C ALA A 412 -7.55 9.60 24.16
N LYS A 413 -7.71 10.88 24.53
CA LYS A 413 -6.64 11.89 24.39
C LYS A 413 -5.41 11.53 25.23
N ASN A 414 -5.61 11.09 26.46
CA ASN A 414 -4.52 10.71 27.36
C ASN A 414 -3.87 9.40 26.95
N VAL A 415 -4.65 8.43 26.43
CA VAL A 415 -4.12 7.18 25.86
C VAL A 415 -3.25 7.46 24.63
N VAL A 416 -3.67 8.36 23.73
CA VAL A 416 -2.86 8.78 22.57
C VAL A 416 -1.57 9.46 23.04
N SER A 417 -1.65 10.38 24.02
CA SER A 417 -0.47 11.05 24.58
C SER A 417 0.51 10.06 25.23
N TYR A 418 -0.01 9.08 25.93
CA TYR A 418 0.75 7.97 26.51
C TYR A 418 1.46 7.16 25.43
N LEU A 419 0.75 6.71 24.37
CA LEU A 419 1.34 5.89 23.33
C LEU A 419 2.40 6.66 22.53
N ALA A 420 2.20 7.96 22.31
CA ALA A 420 3.19 8.81 21.66
C ALA A 420 4.46 8.96 22.50
N ALA A 421 4.32 9.14 23.81
CA ALA A 421 5.45 9.20 24.72
C ALA A 421 6.14 7.83 24.84
N LEU A 422 5.36 6.74 24.90
CA LEU A 422 5.90 5.37 24.95
C LEU A 422 6.72 5.03 23.70
N GLU A 423 6.24 5.35 22.51
CA GLU A 423 6.98 5.15 21.26
C GLU A 423 8.27 5.97 21.23
N SER A 424 8.18 7.25 21.62
CA SER A 424 9.31 8.16 21.61
C SER A 424 10.44 7.71 22.52
N GLU A 425 10.12 7.24 23.73
CA GLU A 425 11.11 6.76 24.72
C GLU A 425 11.69 5.39 24.36
N ASN A 426 11.02 4.62 23.49
CA ASN A 426 11.36 3.24 23.18
C ASN A 426 11.60 2.98 21.68
N ILE A 427 11.91 4.01 20.93
CA ILE A 427 12.07 3.89 19.46
C ILE A 427 13.20 2.94 19.06
N ASP A 428 14.18 2.76 19.93
CA ASP A 428 15.32 1.85 19.79
C ASP A 428 15.01 0.40 20.22
N VAL A 429 13.98 0.20 21.03
CA VAL A 429 13.53 -1.12 21.54
C VAL A 429 12.42 -1.67 20.65
N ILE A 430 11.51 -0.80 20.19
CA ILE A 430 10.39 -1.19 19.33
C ILE A 430 10.91 -1.47 17.91
N GLU A 431 10.93 -2.76 17.56
CA GLU A 431 11.40 -3.21 16.26
C GLU A 431 10.56 -2.63 15.11
N THR A 432 11.23 -2.26 14.00
CA THR A 432 10.57 -1.95 12.76
C THR A 432 10.72 -3.12 11.81
N VAL A 433 9.62 -3.81 11.53
CA VAL A 433 9.57 -4.94 10.61
C VAL A 433 8.98 -4.51 9.26
N LYS A 434 9.46 -5.13 8.19
CA LYS A 434 8.83 -4.97 6.87
C LYS A 434 7.50 -5.72 6.87
N SER A 435 6.48 -5.14 6.25
CA SER A 435 5.20 -5.81 6.11
C SER A 435 4.70 -5.78 4.68
N ALA A 436 3.86 -6.77 4.34
CA ALA A 436 3.17 -6.85 3.06
C ALA A 436 1.69 -7.15 3.30
N GLU A 437 0.81 -6.57 2.49
CA GLU A 437 -0.65 -6.78 2.58
C GLU A 437 -1.15 -7.96 1.74
N SER A 438 -0.27 -8.58 0.95
CA SER A 438 -0.58 -9.68 0.05
C SER A 438 0.49 -10.76 0.08
N PHE A 439 0.12 -11.95 -0.35
CA PHE A 439 1.05 -13.02 -0.65
C PHE A 439 1.81 -12.76 -1.96
N GLY A 440 2.60 -13.74 -2.40
CA GLY A 440 3.36 -13.72 -3.65
C GLY A 440 4.75 -13.10 -3.51
N TRP A 441 5.34 -12.74 -4.64
CA TRP A 441 6.67 -12.16 -4.73
C TRP A 441 6.72 -10.77 -4.10
N GLN A 442 7.65 -10.57 -3.18
CA GLN A 442 7.81 -9.33 -2.45
C GLN A 442 8.76 -8.35 -3.17
N ALA A 443 8.52 -7.05 -3.02
CA ALA A 443 9.34 -6.01 -3.64
C ALA A 443 10.80 -6.02 -3.19
N GLY A 444 11.06 -6.47 -1.96
CA GLY A 444 12.40 -6.62 -1.38
C GLY A 444 13.07 -7.96 -1.64
N GLY A 445 12.47 -8.81 -2.49
CA GLY A 445 12.87 -10.19 -2.71
C GLY A 445 12.15 -11.17 -1.78
N GLY A 446 12.14 -12.45 -2.17
CA GLY A 446 11.44 -13.51 -1.46
C GLY A 446 9.97 -13.65 -1.83
N PHE A 447 9.32 -14.66 -1.25
CA PHE A 447 7.93 -15.02 -1.55
C PHE A 447 7.14 -15.30 -0.27
N LEU A 448 6.00 -14.64 -0.07
CA LEU A 448 5.07 -14.99 0.99
C LEU A 448 4.01 -15.99 0.47
N PRO A 449 3.66 -17.00 1.27
CA PRO A 449 4.26 -17.38 2.55
C PRO A 449 5.61 -18.08 2.37
N TRP A 450 6.35 -18.27 3.45
CA TRP A 450 7.51 -19.14 3.72
C TRP A 450 8.90 -18.60 3.31
N HIS A 451 9.08 -17.90 2.18
CA HIS A 451 10.40 -17.52 1.67
C HIS A 451 10.63 -16.00 1.59
N ALA A 452 10.15 -15.25 2.58
CA ALA A 452 10.39 -13.80 2.70
C ALA A 452 10.84 -13.45 4.12
N ASP A 453 12.12 -13.66 4.41
CA ASP A 453 12.68 -13.40 5.74
C ASP A 453 12.53 -11.94 6.16
N GLY A 454 12.09 -11.75 7.41
CA GLY A 454 11.89 -10.43 7.99
C GLY A 454 10.70 -9.63 7.40
N VAL A 455 9.84 -10.27 6.61
CA VAL A 455 8.58 -9.68 6.13
C VAL A 455 7.40 -10.35 6.81
N VAL A 456 6.55 -9.54 7.45
CA VAL A 456 5.33 -10.02 8.12
C VAL A 456 4.12 -9.75 7.22
N LEU A 457 3.24 -10.74 7.10
CA LEU A 457 1.96 -10.54 6.44
C LEU A 457 1.04 -9.68 7.33
N ASP A 458 0.69 -8.50 6.86
CA ASP A 458 -0.23 -7.57 7.51
C ASP A 458 -1.59 -7.63 6.80
N ALA A 459 -2.25 -8.77 6.92
CA ALA A 459 -3.54 -9.00 6.29
C ALA A 459 -4.67 -8.26 7.02
N HIS A 460 -5.62 -7.71 6.25
CA HIS A 460 -6.85 -7.18 6.85
C HIS A 460 -7.59 -8.30 7.61
N PRO A 461 -8.20 -8.05 8.79
CA PRO A 461 -8.87 -9.08 9.60
C PRO A 461 -9.89 -9.92 8.84
N SER A 462 -10.57 -9.35 7.84
CA SER A 462 -11.50 -10.10 6.98
C SER A 462 -10.81 -11.15 6.09
N MET A 463 -9.48 -11.11 5.96
CA MET A 463 -8.66 -12.04 5.18
C MET A 463 -8.00 -13.14 6.02
N GLU A 464 -8.14 -13.11 7.35
CA GLU A 464 -7.53 -14.08 8.26
C GLU A 464 -7.87 -15.54 7.92
N ARG A 465 -9.12 -15.81 7.48
CA ARG A 465 -9.53 -17.14 7.06
C ARG A 465 -8.63 -17.68 5.95
N TRP A 466 -8.33 -16.86 4.97
CA TRP A 466 -7.49 -17.24 3.83
C TRP A 466 -6.02 -17.20 4.17
N ALA A 467 -5.57 -16.22 4.94
CA ALA A 467 -4.19 -16.15 5.42
C ALA A 467 -3.82 -17.41 6.22
N GLY A 468 -4.68 -17.82 7.15
CA GLY A 468 -4.51 -19.03 7.95
C GLY A 468 -4.75 -20.35 7.21
N ALA A 469 -5.11 -20.33 5.93
CA ALA A 469 -5.21 -21.54 5.11
C ALA A 469 -3.85 -22.03 4.61
N TYR A 470 -2.88 -21.14 4.47
CA TYR A 470 -1.52 -21.46 4.01
C TYR A 470 -0.69 -22.05 5.15
N GLN A 471 -1.08 -23.24 5.61
CA GLN A 471 -0.40 -23.99 6.69
C GLN A 471 0.08 -25.33 6.17
N LYS A 472 1.23 -25.75 6.68
CA LYS A 472 1.78 -27.07 6.42
C LYS A 472 1.12 -28.07 7.36
N ASN A 473 0.58 -29.14 6.81
CA ASN A 473 0.00 -30.28 7.54
C ASN A 473 0.49 -31.58 6.89
N GLY A 474 0.59 -32.67 7.66
CA GLY A 474 1.08 -33.97 7.17
C GLY A 474 2.53 -33.92 6.68
N SER A 475 2.83 -34.60 5.58
CA SER A 475 4.17 -34.70 5.01
C SER A 475 4.20 -34.47 3.49
N LEU A 476 5.39 -34.11 2.97
CA LEU A 476 5.62 -34.01 1.52
C LEU A 476 5.58 -35.40 0.84
N GLU A 477 6.13 -36.39 1.49
CA GLU A 477 6.20 -37.78 1.00
C GLU A 477 4.80 -38.36 0.77
N ASP A 478 3.90 -38.19 1.74
CA ASP A 478 2.51 -38.64 1.62
C ASP A 478 1.73 -37.84 0.57
N TRP A 479 2.01 -36.53 0.43
CA TRP A 479 1.44 -35.73 -0.65
C TRP A 479 1.88 -36.26 -2.01
N ILE A 480 3.17 -36.54 -2.19
CA ILE A 480 3.72 -37.13 -3.44
C ILE A 480 3.09 -38.50 -3.70
N ALA A 481 3.00 -39.36 -2.70
CA ALA A 481 2.41 -40.72 -2.81
C ALA A 481 0.95 -40.64 -3.26
N LEU A 482 0.15 -39.68 -2.75
CA LEU A 482 -1.23 -39.47 -3.14
C LEU A 482 -1.37 -38.97 -4.59
N MET A 483 -0.46 -38.09 -5.05
CA MET A 483 -0.53 -37.48 -6.39
C MET A 483 0.01 -38.37 -7.50
N ALA A 484 1.05 -39.16 -7.22
CA ALA A 484 1.81 -39.91 -8.22
C ALA A 484 0.95 -40.87 -9.08
N PRO A 485 0.01 -41.69 -8.55
CA PRO A 485 -0.81 -42.60 -9.35
C PRO A 485 -1.63 -41.92 -10.44
N HIS A 486 -2.07 -40.69 -10.19
CA HIS A 486 -2.98 -39.97 -11.08
C HIS A 486 -2.25 -39.16 -12.17
N ARG A 487 -0.94 -39.00 -12.08
CA ARG A 487 -0.14 -38.23 -13.06
C ARG A 487 -0.10 -38.85 -14.46
N SER A 488 -0.43 -40.16 -14.60
CA SER A 488 -0.62 -40.80 -15.91
C SER A 488 -1.81 -40.22 -16.69
N ARG A 489 -2.74 -39.54 -15.99
CA ARG A 489 -3.91 -38.89 -16.57
C ARG A 489 -3.59 -37.44 -16.93
N TYR A 490 -3.53 -37.12 -18.21
CA TYR A 490 -3.12 -35.81 -18.69
C TYR A 490 -4.02 -34.69 -18.15
N ARG A 491 -5.31 -34.91 -17.93
CA ARG A 491 -6.24 -33.90 -17.34
C ARG A 491 -5.88 -33.58 -15.90
N PHE A 492 -5.68 -34.62 -15.07
CA PHE A 492 -5.25 -34.42 -13.69
C PHE A 492 -3.88 -33.75 -13.64
N ARG A 493 -2.93 -34.26 -14.44
CA ARG A 493 -1.57 -33.73 -14.54
C ARG A 493 -1.55 -32.25 -14.91
N PHE A 494 -2.39 -31.85 -15.89
CA PHE A 494 -2.52 -30.47 -16.33
C PHE A 494 -3.08 -29.57 -15.23
N ILE A 495 -4.16 -29.99 -14.54
CA ILE A 495 -4.79 -29.23 -13.46
C ILE A 495 -3.80 -29.03 -12.29
N LEU A 496 -3.12 -30.13 -11.90
CA LEU A 496 -2.10 -30.08 -10.84
C LEU A 496 -0.97 -29.09 -11.20
N ALA A 497 -0.40 -29.22 -12.39
CA ALA A 497 0.68 -28.36 -12.87
C ALA A 497 0.26 -26.90 -13.00
N ALA A 498 -0.99 -26.64 -13.39
CA ALA A 498 -1.52 -25.26 -13.47
C ALA A 498 -1.53 -24.55 -12.11
N GLY A 499 -1.72 -25.27 -10.99
CA GLY A 499 -1.58 -24.72 -9.64
C GLY A 499 -0.17 -24.22 -9.33
N PHE A 500 0.84 -24.83 -9.92
CA PHE A 500 2.25 -24.43 -9.76
C PHE A 500 2.72 -23.41 -10.81
N ALA A 501 1.95 -23.19 -11.87
CA ALA A 501 2.29 -22.17 -12.87
C ALA A 501 2.10 -20.73 -12.35
N ALA A 502 1.27 -20.52 -11.32
CA ALA A 502 0.96 -19.18 -10.80
C ALA A 502 2.21 -18.38 -10.40
N PRO A 503 3.12 -18.85 -9.53
CA PRO A 503 4.31 -18.10 -9.13
C PRO A 503 5.29 -17.90 -10.29
N LEU A 504 5.26 -18.74 -11.33
CA LEU A 504 6.11 -18.59 -12.50
C LEU A 504 5.72 -17.41 -13.39
N LEU A 505 4.42 -17.04 -13.42
CA LEU A 505 3.91 -16.02 -14.36
C LEU A 505 4.63 -14.67 -14.27
N ARG A 506 5.08 -14.28 -13.06
CA ARG A 506 5.83 -13.04 -12.86
C ARG A 506 7.23 -13.16 -13.46
N ILE A 507 7.91 -14.27 -13.23
CA ILE A 507 9.26 -14.55 -13.72
C ILE A 507 9.28 -14.58 -15.24
N ILE A 508 8.37 -15.38 -15.84
CA ILE A 508 8.26 -15.55 -17.30
C ILE A 508 7.48 -14.42 -17.99
N ARG A 509 7.03 -13.41 -17.25
CA ARG A 509 6.29 -12.22 -17.74
C ARG A 509 5.04 -12.55 -18.55
N GLN A 510 4.33 -13.62 -18.17
CA GLN A 510 3.11 -14.03 -18.85
C GLN A 510 1.88 -13.44 -18.18
N ARG A 511 0.79 -13.34 -18.96
CA ARG A 511 -0.51 -12.85 -18.48
C ARG A 511 -1.28 -13.95 -17.73
N ILE A 512 -2.25 -13.52 -16.96
CA ILE A 512 -3.19 -14.36 -16.22
C ILE A 512 -4.08 -15.13 -17.19
N PHE A 513 -4.36 -16.39 -16.86
CA PHE A 513 -5.31 -17.23 -17.58
C PHE A 513 -6.09 -18.11 -16.60
N PHE A 514 -7.19 -18.67 -17.08
CA PHE A 514 -7.99 -19.64 -16.38
C PHE A 514 -7.67 -21.05 -16.89
N VAL A 515 -7.63 -22.02 -15.98
CA VAL A 515 -7.72 -23.43 -16.29
C VAL A 515 -9.06 -23.91 -15.77
N TYR A 516 -9.96 -24.25 -16.68
CA TYR A 516 -11.35 -24.55 -16.38
C TYR A 516 -11.66 -26.00 -16.70
N ASN A 517 -11.89 -26.84 -15.67
CA ASN A 517 -12.26 -28.24 -15.85
C ASN A 517 -13.76 -28.39 -15.82
N TRP A 518 -14.35 -28.82 -16.96
CA TRP A 518 -15.78 -29.03 -17.06
C TRP A 518 -16.15 -30.38 -17.67
N GLY A 519 -17.42 -30.84 -17.49
CA GLY A 519 -17.94 -32.10 -17.96
C GLY A 519 -18.98 -32.65 -17.00
N GLY A 520 -19.44 -33.86 -17.23
CA GLY A 520 -20.52 -34.51 -16.45
C GLY A 520 -20.24 -34.53 -14.94
N SER A 521 -21.30 -34.59 -14.14
CA SER A 521 -21.22 -34.73 -12.69
C SER A 521 -20.48 -36.00 -12.28
N ARG A 522 -19.92 -36.03 -11.06
CA ARG A 522 -19.16 -37.15 -10.45
C ARG A 522 -17.85 -37.52 -11.15
N GLY A 523 -17.35 -36.71 -12.06
CA GLY A 523 -16.02 -36.92 -12.73
C GLY A 523 -14.78 -36.59 -11.87
N GLY A 524 -14.96 -36.11 -10.62
CA GLY A 524 -13.85 -35.77 -9.73
C GLY A 524 -13.21 -34.40 -10.00
N LYS A 525 -13.92 -33.48 -10.67
CA LYS A 525 -13.41 -32.11 -11.00
C LYS A 525 -12.98 -31.33 -9.76
N THR A 526 -13.85 -31.29 -8.74
CA THR A 526 -13.55 -30.66 -7.45
C THR A 526 -12.40 -31.36 -6.71
N ALA A 527 -12.26 -32.69 -6.84
CA ALA A 527 -11.16 -33.42 -6.25
C ALA A 527 -9.80 -33.03 -6.87
N ALA A 528 -9.75 -32.87 -8.20
CA ALA A 528 -8.54 -32.39 -8.89
C ALA A 528 -8.20 -30.93 -8.53
N LEU A 529 -9.21 -30.07 -8.36
CA LEU A 529 -9.03 -28.71 -7.87
C LEU A 529 -8.46 -28.70 -6.46
N LYS A 530 -9.01 -29.52 -5.53
CA LYS A 530 -8.48 -29.69 -4.18
C LYS A 530 -7.03 -30.20 -4.19
N ALA A 531 -6.71 -31.16 -5.05
CA ALA A 531 -5.34 -31.66 -5.21
C ALA A 531 -4.36 -30.56 -5.61
N ALA A 532 -4.74 -29.70 -6.55
CA ALA A 532 -3.89 -28.58 -6.96
C ALA A 532 -3.72 -27.52 -5.85
N LEU A 533 -4.77 -27.25 -5.09
CA LEU A 533 -4.72 -26.28 -3.98
C LEU A 533 -4.03 -26.83 -2.73
N SER A 534 -4.06 -28.14 -2.48
CA SER A 534 -3.41 -28.77 -1.33
C SER A 534 -1.89 -28.57 -1.34
N ALA A 535 -1.30 -28.39 -2.51
CA ALA A 535 0.12 -28.03 -2.62
C ALA A 535 0.46 -26.76 -1.81
N TRP A 536 -0.50 -25.84 -1.68
CA TRP A 536 -0.31 -24.51 -1.10
C TRP A 536 -0.90 -24.36 0.30
N GLY A 537 -1.87 -25.19 0.68
CA GLY A 537 -2.51 -25.12 1.99
C GLY A 537 -3.82 -25.89 2.05
N ASP A 538 -4.66 -25.61 3.05
CA ASP A 538 -5.97 -26.25 3.23
C ASP A 538 -6.90 -25.94 2.04
N PRO A 539 -7.19 -26.91 1.16
CA PRO A 539 -7.96 -26.69 -0.06
C PRO A 539 -9.40 -26.24 0.19
N GLU A 540 -10.01 -26.65 1.31
CA GLU A 540 -11.37 -26.22 1.66
C GLU A 540 -11.45 -24.72 2.00
N ARG A 541 -10.41 -24.20 2.60
CA ARG A 541 -10.32 -22.77 2.97
C ARG A 541 -9.84 -21.90 1.81
N LEU A 542 -9.02 -22.44 0.91
CA LEU A 542 -8.48 -21.71 -0.25
C LEU A 542 -9.49 -21.60 -1.39
N MET A 543 -10.49 -22.47 -1.43
CA MET A 543 -11.49 -22.53 -2.49
C MET A 543 -12.59 -21.49 -2.30
N ALA A 544 -12.84 -20.69 -3.35
CA ALA A 544 -13.99 -19.82 -3.48
C ALA A 544 -15.07 -20.51 -4.33
N ASN A 545 -16.25 -19.89 -4.44
CA ASN A 545 -17.28 -20.30 -5.40
C ASN A 545 -17.70 -19.12 -6.30
N PHE A 546 -18.33 -19.43 -7.40
CA PHE A 546 -18.79 -18.43 -8.37
C PHE A 546 -19.92 -17.54 -7.86
N ASN A 547 -20.52 -17.83 -6.71
CA ASN A 547 -21.53 -16.98 -6.08
C ASN A 547 -20.92 -15.79 -5.31
N ALA A 548 -19.60 -15.72 -5.21
CA ALA A 548 -18.92 -14.57 -4.62
C ALA A 548 -19.12 -13.30 -5.46
N THR A 549 -19.24 -12.16 -4.79
CA THR A 549 -19.34 -10.87 -5.50
C THR A 549 -18.03 -10.55 -6.24
N GLN A 550 -18.12 -9.79 -7.35
CA GLN A 550 -16.92 -9.34 -8.08
C GLN A 550 -15.90 -8.62 -7.18
N VAL A 551 -16.38 -7.83 -6.21
CA VAL A 551 -15.51 -7.14 -5.24
C VAL A 551 -14.80 -8.11 -4.31
N ALA A 552 -15.48 -9.19 -3.89
CA ALA A 552 -14.85 -10.21 -3.06
C ALA A 552 -13.75 -10.96 -3.84
N LEU A 553 -14.04 -11.38 -5.07
CA LEU A 553 -13.06 -12.05 -5.94
C LEU A 553 -11.86 -11.13 -6.29
N GLU A 554 -12.11 -9.84 -6.54
CA GLU A 554 -11.05 -8.83 -6.75
C GLU A 554 -10.12 -8.72 -5.52
N ARG A 555 -10.71 -8.68 -4.32
CA ARG A 555 -9.94 -8.64 -3.06
C ARG A 555 -9.15 -9.93 -2.84
N MET A 556 -9.75 -11.08 -3.12
CA MET A 556 -9.07 -12.37 -3.01
C MET A 556 -7.90 -12.48 -4.01
N ALA A 557 -8.12 -12.13 -5.27
CA ALA A 557 -7.07 -12.14 -6.29
C ALA A 557 -5.90 -11.22 -5.90
N GLY A 558 -6.20 -10.01 -5.43
CA GLY A 558 -5.17 -9.07 -4.95
C GLY A 558 -4.45 -9.55 -3.67
N PHE A 559 -5.10 -10.37 -2.85
CA PHE A 559 -4.52 -10.95 -1.64
C PHE A 559 -3.65 -12.18 -1.94
N TYR A 560 -4.13 -13.10 -2.80
CA TYR A 560 -3.34 -14.27 -3.23
C TYR A 560 -2.16 -13.87 -4.12
N CYS A 561 -2.33 -12.81 -4.89
CA CYS A 561 -1.31 -12.22 -5.77
C CYS A 561 -0.74 -13.23 -6.76
N ASP A 562 0.45 -13.80 -6.51
CA ASP A 562 1.14 -14.75 -7.39
C ASP A 562 0.86 -16.24 -7.05
N LEU A 563 -0.11 -16.51 -6.17
CA LEU A 563 -0.55 -17.87 -5.82
C LEU A 563 -1.78 -18.29 -6.65
N PRO A 564 -2.06 -19.59 -6.83
CA PRO A 564 -3.23 -20.05 -7.57
C PRO A 564 -4.53 -19.70 -6.85
N MET A 565 -5.55 -19.36 -7.63
CA MET A 565 -6.89 -19.03 -7.13
C MET A 565 -7.88 -20.11 -7.53
N GLY A 566 -8.43 -20.86 -6.56
CA GLY A 566 -9.44 -21.89 -6.79
C GLY A 566 -10.86 -21.35 -6.76
N ILE A 567 -11.68 -21.67 -7.77
CA ILE A 567 -13.09 -21.27 -7.87
C ILE A 567 -13.93 -22.47 -8.29
N ASP A 568 -14.78 -22.96 -7.41
CA ASP A 568 -15.60 -24.15 -7.65
C ASP A 568 -17.06 -23.81 -7.98
N GLU A 569 -17.74 -24.77 -8.61
CA GLU A 569 -19.19 -24.77 -8.86
C GLU A 569 -19.72 -23.58 -9.68
N ARG A 570 -19.34 -23.52 -10.96
CA ARG A 570 -19.88 -22.51 -11.89
C ARG A 570 -21.41 -22.44 -11.91
N GLN A 571 -22.11 -23.55 -11.68
CA GLN A 571 -23.58 -23.62 -11.71
C GLN A 571 -24.22 -22.64 -10.71
N LEU A 572 -23.53 -22.32 -9.62
CA LEU A 572 -24.00 -21.35 -8.63
C LEU A 572 -24.00 -19.90 -9.13
N ALA A 573 -23.31 -19.59 -10.23
CA ALA A 573 -23.33 -18.26 -10.84
C ALA A 573 -24.70 -17.90 -11.46
N GLY A 574 -25.60 -18.86 -11.60
CA GLY A 574 -26.90 -18.68 -12.23
C GLY A 574 -26.82 -18.32 -13.73
N ASN A 575 -28.01 -18.04 -14.34
CA ASN A 575 -28.09 -17.74 -15.79
C ASN A 575 -27.54 -16.36 -16.23
N ARG A 576 -26.75 -15.68 -15.39
CA ARG A 576 -26.19 -14.37 -15.74
C ARG A 576 -24.83 -14.52 -16.43
N GLN A 577 -24.85 -14.98 -17.68
CA GLN A 577 -23.67 -15.14 -18.55
C GLN A 577 -22.78 -13.87 -18.58
N GLU A 578 -23.40 -12.71 -18.73
CA GLU A 578 -22.68 -11.42 -18.75
C GLU A 578 -21.90 -11.15 -17.46
N GLY A 579 -22.41 -11.60 -16.31
CA GLY A 579 -21.72 -11.48 -15.01
C GLY A 579 -20.47 -12.36 -14.94
N LEU A 580 -20.57 -13.59 -15.47
CA LEU A 580 -19.45 -14.54 -15.53
C LEU A 580 -18.34 -14.03 -16.46
N GLU A 581 -18.70 -13.58 -17.66
CA GLU A 581 -17.73 -13.01 -18.59
C GLU A 581 -16.99 -11.80 -18.00
N LYS A 582 -17.73 -10.88 -17.38
CA LYS A 582 -17.14 -9.73 -16.67
C LYS A 582 -16.18 -10.14 -15.56
N MET A 583 -16.48 -11.23 -14.85
CA MET A 583 -15.62 -11.75 -13.79
C MET A 583 -14.32 -12.34 -14.36
N VAL A 584 -14.42 -13.15 -15.43
CA VAL A 584 -13.23 -13.68 -16.11
C VAL A 584 -12.35 -12.55 -16.63
N TYR A 585 -12.93 -11.52 -17.24
CA TYR A 585 -12.19 -10.35 -17.69
C TYR A 585 -11.51 -9.61 -16.52
N MET A 586 -12.23 -9.41 -15.43
CA MET A 586 -11.70 -8.69 -14.26
C MET A 586 -10.47 -9.41 -13.68
N ILE A 587 -10.58 -10.71 -13.45
CA ILE A 587 -9.47 -11.50 -12.90
C ILE A 587 -8.30 -11.54 -13.90
N ALA A 588 -8.59 -11.81 -15.18
CA ALA A 588 -7.56 -11.92 -16.22
C ALA A 588 -6.84 -10.60 -16.56
N ASN A 589 -7.43 -9.45 -16.24
CA ASN A 589 -6.76 -8.16 -16.39
C ASN A 589 -5.65 -7.92 -15.37
N GLY A 590 -5.65 -8.60 -14.23
CA GLY A 590 -4.60 -8.49 -13.21
C GLY A 590 -4.58 -7.18 -12.44
N THR A 591 -5.61 -6.35 -12.58
CA THR A 591 -5.72 -5.05 -11.91
C THR A 591 -7.13 -4.80 -11.41
N GLY A 592 -7.24 -4.28 -10.19
CA GLY A 592 -8.51 -3.89 -9.60
C GLY A 592 -9.12 -2.63 -10.23
N ARG A 593 -10.36 -2.33 -9.88
CA ARG A 593 -11.02 -1.09 -10.31
C ARG A 593 -10.42 0.12 -9.58
N SER A 594 -10.10 1.18 -10.32
CA SER A 594 -9.75 2.47 -9.74
C SER A 594 -10.94 3.03 -8.96
N ARG A 595 -10.73 3.39 -7.70
CA ARG A 595 -11.74 4.00 -6.82
C ARG A 595 -11.20 5.30 -6.25
N GLY A 596 -12.06 6.31 -6.13
CA GLY A 596 -11.70 7.56 -5.44
C GLY A 596 -11.44 7.30 -3.96
N ALA A 597 -10.40 7.92 -3.42
CA ALA A 597 -10.14 7.95 -1.99
C ALA A 597 -10.96 9.07 -1.32
N LYS A 598 -11.20 8.95 -0.01
CA LYS A 598 -12.00 9.93 0.74
C LYS A 598 -11.33 11.32 0.82
N ASP A 599 -10.04 11.38 0.63
CA ASP A 599 -9.19 12.58 0.64
C ASP A 599 -9.06 13.28 -0.73
N GLY A 600 -9.78 12.80 -1.75
CA GLY A 600 -9.79 13.36 -3.10
C GLY A 600 -8.77 12.74 -4.06
N GLY A 601 -7.96 11.77 -3.64
CA GLY A 601 -7.04 10.99 -4.47
C GLY A 601 -7.67 9.72 -5.05
N LEU A 602 -6.84 8.82 -5.57
CA LEU A 602 -7.20 7.46 -5.94
C LEU A 602 -6.72 6.50 -4.85
N GLN A 603 -7.53 5.49 -4.55
CA GLN A 603 -7.08 4.37 -3.71
C GLN A 603 -5.95 3.62 -4.41
N ALA A 604 -5.02 3.05 -3.65
CA ALA A 604 -3.97 2.21 -4.18
C ALA A 604 -4.57 1.07 -5.04
N LEU A 605 -4.08 0.96 -6.26
CA LEU A 605 -4.57 -0.02 -7.23
C LEU A 605 -3.99 -1.38 -6.86
N LYS A 606 -4.84 -2.34 -6.49
CA LYS A 606 -4.40 -3.72 -6.27
C LYS A 606 -4.10 -4.39 -7.60
N THR A 607 -2.97 -5.06 -7.68
CA THR A 607 -2.53 -5.84 -8.84
C THR A 607 -2.26 -7.28 -8.43
N TRP A 608 -2.43 -8.21 -9.36
CA TRP A 608 -2.14 -9.64 -9.14
C TRP A 608 -1.69 -10.28 -10.43
N ARG A 609 -1.10 -11.46 -10.30
CA ARG A 609 -0.68 -12.29 -11.44
C ARG A 609 -0.81 -13.76 -11.05
N THR A 610 -1.97 -14.34 -11.29
CA THR A 610 -2.34 -15.68 -10.83
C THR A 610 -2.78 -16.59 -11.98
N VAL A 611 -2.88 -17.88 -11.70
CA VAL A 611 -3.66 -18.83 -12.50
C VAL A 611 -4.96 -19.13 -11.76
N ALA A 612 -6.09 -18.86 -12.39
CA ALA A 612 -7.39 -19.18 -11.83
C ALA A 612 -7.79 -20.61 -12.21
N LEU A 613 -7.87 -21.49 -11.23
CA LEU A 613 -8.34 -22.87 -11.39
C LEU A 613 -9.84 -22.92 -11.13
N ALA A 614 -10.62 -23.37 -12.09
CA ALA A 614 -12.08 -23.35 -11.93
C ALA A 614 -12.72 -24.64 -12.41
N THR A 615 -13.93 -24.93 -11.88
CA THR A 615 -14.71 -26.14 -12.26
C THR A 615 -16.14 -25.83 -12.64
N GLY A 616 -16.77 -26.70 -13.39
CA GLY A 616 -18.18 -26.62 -13.75
C GLY A 616 -18.68 -27.83 -14.53
N GLU A 617 -19.94 -27.81 -14.91
CA GLU A 617 -20.58 -28.88 -15.70
C GLU A 617 -20.68 -28.54 -17.18
N GLU A 618 -20.73 -27.25 -17.52
CA GLU A 618 -20.84 -26.73 -18.87
C GLU A 618 -19.65 -25.84 -19.26
N PRO A 619 -19.34 -25.68 -20.55
CA PRO A 619 -18.30 -24.76 -21.00
C PRO A 619 -18.55 -23.34 -20.48
N ILE A 620 -17.45 -22.59 -20.25
CA ILE A 620 -17.54 -21.23 -19.72
C ILE A 620 -18.03 -20.25 -20.80
N GLY A 621 -17.64 -20.49 -22.05
CA GLY A 621 -18.11 -19.78 -23.22
C GLY A 621 -19.33 -20.46 -23.82
N ARG A 622 -20.35 -19.68 -24.19
CA ARG A 622 -21.48 -20.17 -25.02
C ARG A 622 -21.24 -19.76 -26.48
N GLU A 623 -22.08 -20.27 -27.40
CA GLU A 623 -22.02 -19.96 -28.84
C GLU A 623 -21.94 -18.46 -29.14
N ASN A 624 -22.47 -17.59 -28.26
CA ASN A 624 -22.52 -16.15 -28.44
C ASN A 624 -21.55 -15.37 -27.52
N SER A 625 -20.65 -16.06 -26.82
CA SER A 625 -19.70 -15.39 -25.91
C SER A 625 -18.70 -14.48 -26.62
N MET A 626 -18.31 -13.39 -25.93
CA MET A 626 -17.29 -12.50 -26.49
C MET A 626 -15.99 -13.27 -26.72
N THR A 627 -15.43 -13.18 -27.91
CA THR A 627 -14.14 -13.81 -28.33
C THR A 627 -13.00 -13.64 -27.31
N GLY A 628 -13.04 -12.55 -26.51
CA GLY A 628 -12.04 -12.29 -25.50
C GLY A 628 -12.11 -13.16 -24.24
N VAL A 629 -13.23 -13.82 -23.93
CA VAL A 629 -13.33 -14.78 -22.82
C VAL A 629 -12.64 -16.08 -23.21
N SER A 630 -12.96 -16.60 -24.40
CA SER A 630 -12.38 -17.86 -24.89
C SER A 630 -10.84 -17.78 -24.97
N THR A 631 -10.26 -16.64 -25.29
CA THR A 631 -8.79 -16.48 -25.37
C THR A 631 -8.07 -16.45 -24.00
N ARG A 632 -8.81 -16.38 -22.91
CA ARG A 632 -8.28 -16.33 -21.52
C ARG A 632 -8.54 -17.61 -20.73
N VAL A 633 -9.28 -18.55 -21.27
CA VAL A 633 -9.69 -19.76 -20.58
C VAL A 633 -9.15 -20.99 -21.33
N ILE A 634 -8.32 -21.77 -20.69
CA ILE A 634 -7.88 -23.09 -21.16
C ILE A 634 -8.88 -24.11 -20.59
N GLU A 635 -9.64 -24.76 -21.45
CA GLU A 635 -10.64 -25.71 -21.05
C GLU A 635 -10.04 -27.12 -20.97
N VAL A 636 -10.19 -27.77 -19.80
CA VAL A 636 -9.85 -29.19 -19.57
C VAL A 636 -11.15 -29.96 -19.55
N ILE A 637 -11.42 -30.72 -20.61
CA ILE A 637 -12.73 -31.31 -20.85
C ILE A 637 -12.81 -32.76 -20.34
N GLY A 638 -13.76 -33.05 -19.45
CA GLY A 638 -14.02 -34.38 -18.95
C GLY A 638 -13.41 -34.71 -17.59
N ALA A 639 -13.46 -35.98 -17.21
CA ALA A 639 -13.05 -36.47 -15.90
C ALA A 639 -11.53 -36.51 -15.78
N PRO A 640 -10.93 -35.97 -14.71
CA PRO A 640 -9.49 -36.04 -14.45
C PRO A 640 -9.03 -37.37 -13.85
N PHE A 641 -9.95 -38.23 -13.36
CA PHE A 641 -9.61 -39.52 -12.75
C PHE A 641 -10.14 -40.67 -13.59
N ASP A 642 -9.62 -41.87 -13.36
CA ASP A 642 -10.00 -43.11 -14.04
C ASP A 642 -11.40 -43.60 -13.69
N ASN A 643 -11.79 -43.40 -12.42
CA ASN A 643 -13.01 -43.89 -11.87
C ASN A 643 -13.44 -43.07 -10.64
N GLU A 644 -14.65 -43.26 -10.18
CA GLU A 644 -15.26 -42.55 -9.05
C GLU A 644 -14.54 -42.85 -7.72
N ALA A 645 -13.96 -44.06 -7.55
CA ALA A 645 -13.26 -44.42 -6.34
C ALA A 645 -11.97 -43.61 -6.16
N ALA A 646 -11.16 -43.47 -7.22
CA ALA A 646 -9.97 -42.63 -7.22
C ALA A 646 -10.29 -41.13 -7.00
N ALA A 647 -11.37 -40.65 -7.60
CA ALA A 647 -11.84 -39.28 -7.37
C ALA A 647 -12.30 -39.06 -5.91
N SER A 648 -13.01 -40.06 -5.31
CA SER A 648 -13.47 -40.01 -3.93
C SER A 648 -12.31 -40.06 -2.95
N GLU A 649 -11.33 -40.93 -3.14
CA GLU A 649 -10.10 -41.00 -2.35
C GLU A 649 -9.36 -39.67 -2.35
N MET A 650 -9.13 -39.09 -3.53
CA MET A 650 -8.49 -37.79 -3.65
C MET A 650 -9.30 -36.69 -2.95
N HIS A 651 -10.63 -36.71 -3.10
CA HIS A 651 -11.50 -35.70 -2.46
C HIS A 651 -11.42 -35.77 -0.93
N GLN A 652 -11.31 -36.97 -0.35
CA GLN A 652 -11.25 -37.19 1.10
C GLN A 652 -9.88 -36.83 1.67
N HIS A 653 -8.79 -37.15 0.96
CA HIS A 653 -7.43 -37.10 1.48
C HIS A 653 -6.58 -35.92 0.99
N ALA A 654 -7.04 -35.13 0.03
CA ALA A 654 -6.31 -33.96 -0.45
C ALA A 654 -6.00 -32.91 0.64
N GLY A 655 -6.78 -32.87 1.72
CA GLY A 655 -6.57 -31.96 2.85
C GLY A 655 -5.65 -32.51 3.95
N ASP A 656 -5.25 -33.78 3.88
CA ASP A 656 -4.44 -34.40 4.94
C ASP A 656 -2.97 -33.95 4.89
N ASN A 657 -2.44 -33.74 3.70
CA ASN A 657 -1.07 -33.32 3.46
C ASN A 657 -1.05 -32.02 2.64
N THR A 658 -0.77 -30.89 3.29
CA THR A 658 -0.92 -29.58 2.66
C THR A 658 0.28 -28.66 2.85
N GLY A 659 0.52 -27.74 1.90
CA GLY A 659 1.48 -26.64 1.99
C GLY A 659 2.94 -27.04 1.73
N TRP A 660 3.32 -28.30 1.92
CA TRP A 660 4.71 -28.77 1.77
C TRP A 660 5.19 -28.72 0.33
N ALA A 661 4.35 -29.09 -0.62
CA ALA A 661 4.73 -29.12 -2.02
C ALA A 661 4.94 -27.72 -2.60
N GLY A 662 4.09 -26.75 -2.20
CA GLY A 662 4.26 -25.36 -2.60
C GLY A 662 5.53 -24.75 -2.06
N ASP A 663 5.83 -25.00 -0.78
CA ASP A 663 7.07 -24.56 -0.12
C ASP A 663 8.32 -25.11 -0.82
N ALA A 664 8.38 -26.44 -1.02
CA ALA A 664 9.49 -27.08 -1.69
C ALA A 664 9.65 -26.62 -3.15
N PHE A 665 8.55 -26.36 -3.83
CA PHE A 665 8.58 -25.82 -5.20
C PHE A 665 9.11 -24.39 -5.23
N LEU A 666 8.72 -23.54 -4.28
CA LEU A 666 9.24 -22.17 -4.16
C LEU A 666 10.74 -22.18 -3.89
N ASP A 667 11.20 -23.01 -2.94
CA ASP A 667 12.63 -23.17 -2.66
C ASP A 667 13.40 -23.58 -3.92
N TYR A 668 12.85 -24.55 -4.68
CA TYR A 668 13.45 -25.00 -5.91
C TYR A 668 13.55 -23.90 -6.99
N ILE A 669 12.45 -23.18 -7.26
CA ILE A 669 12.47 -22.14 -8.29
C ILE A 669 13.32 -20.94 -7.87
N ILE A 670 13.35 -20.59 -6.58
CA ILE A 670 14.25 -19.55 -6.05
C ILE A 670 15.72 -19.98 -6.23
N SER A 671 16.04 -21.24 -5.96
CA SER A 671 17.40 -21.78 -6.14
C SER A 671 17.85 -21.82 -7.61
N LEU A 672 16.93 -22.05 -8.55
CA LEU A 672 17.22 -22.02 -9.99
C LEU A 672 17.45 -20.59 -10.51
N GLY A 673 16.72 -19.62 -10.00
CA GLY A 673 16.75 -18.22 -10.42
C GLY A 673 15.94 -17.92 -11.69
N ASP A 674 15.58 -16.65 -11.84
CA ASP A 674 14.67 -16.16 -12.87
C ASP A 674 15.15 -16.41 -14.31
N GLU A 675 16.46 -16.32 -14.55
CA GLU A 675 17.06 -16.52 -15.88
C GLU A 675 16.91 -17.96 -16.36
N VAL A 676 17.16 -18.94 -15.48
CA VAL A 676 17.05 -20.37 -15.81
C VAL A 676 15.60 -20.76 -16.07
N ILE A 677 14.67 -20.28 -15.22
CA ILE A 677 13.23 -20.53 -15.40
C ILE A 677 12.74 -19.92 -16.71
N SER A 678 13.16 -18.71 -17.03
CA SER A 678 12.81 -18.03 -18.28
C SER A 678 13.38 -18.77 -19.49
N ALA A 679 14.58 -19.33 -19.40
CA ALA A 679 15.16 -20.15 -20.46
C ALA A 679 14.35 -21.44 -20.69
N TYR A 680 14.01 -22.20 -19.64
CA TYR A 680 13.13 -23.36 -19.75
C TYR A 680 11.77 -23.03 -20.37
N PHE A 681 11.18 -21.92 -19.93
CA PHE A 681 9.91 -21.46 -20.51
C PHE A 681 10.04 -21.17 -22.02
N ASN A 682 11.06 -20.44 -22.44
CA ASN A 682 11.24 -20.05 -23.85
C ASN A 682 11.46 -21.29 -24.73
N GLU A 683 12.24 -22.23 -24.24
CA GLU A 683 12.52 -23.48 -24.95
C GLU A 683 11.24 -24.32 -25.10
N LEU A 684 10.52 -24.58 -24.01
CA LEU A 684 9.28 -25.36 -24.01
C LEU A 684 8.17 -24.64 -24.79
N ALA A 685 8.09 -23.31 -24.73
CA ALA A 685 7.13 -22.53 -25.52
C ALA A 685 7.39 -22.66 -27.04
N GLY A 686 8.67 -22.75 -27.44
CA GLY A 686 9.05 -23.04 -28.82
C GLY A 686 8.54 -24.40 -29.31
N GLU A 687 8.49 -25.40 -28.41
CA GLU A 687 7.97 -26.74 -28.73
C GLU A 687 6.44 -26.84 -28.65
N VAL A 688 5.84 -26.10 -27.74
CA VAL A 688 4.37 -26.05 -27.59
C VAL A 688 3.72 -25.35 -28.78
N LYS A 689 4.33 -24.28 -29.30
CA LYS A 689 3.75 -23.46 -30.37
C LYS A 689 3.35 -24.25 -31.61
N PRO A 690 4.18 -25.14 -32.19
CA PRO A 690 3.77 -25.91 -33.36
C PRO A 690 2.68 -26.96 -33.07
N LEU A 691 2.52 -27.41 -31.82
CA LEU A 691 1.51 -28.39 -31.42
C LEU A 691 0.09 -27.78 -31.39
N ILE A 692 -0.02 -26.47 -31.23
CA ILE A 692 -1.28 -25.76 -30.96
C ILE A 692 -2.01 -25.35 -32.24
N GLY A 693 -1.31 -25.24 -33.38
CA GLY A 693 -1.87 -24.73 -34.63
C GLY A 693 -2.28 -23.23 -34.55
N THR A 694 -2.73 -22.69 -35.66
CA THR A 694 -3.05 -21.26 -35.79
C THR A 694 -4.34 -20.85 -35.06
N ALA A 695 -5.30 -21.74 -34.93
CA ALA A 695 -6.63 -21.47 -34.37
C ALA A 695 -6.58 -21.11 -32.86
N ASN A 696 -5.59 -21.62 -32.11
CA ASN A 696 -5.49 -21.48 -30.65
C ASN A 696 -4.22 -20.76 -30.21
N GLY A 697 -3.61 -19.97 -31.06
CA GLY A 697 -2.37 -19.25 -30.75
C GLY A 697 -2.43 -18.35 -29.50
N SER A 698 -3.62 -17.89 -29.10
CA SER A 698 -3.85 -17.10 -27.89
C SER A 698 -3.62 -17.88 -26.59
N HIS A 699 -3.73 -19.22 -26.61
CA HIS A 699 -3.52 -20.11 -25.44
C HIS A 699 -2.08 -20.59 -25.31
N ALA A 700 -1.26 -20.47 -26.37
CA ALA A 700 0.09 -21.02 -26.42
C ALA A 700 0.95 -20.66 -25.22
N ALA A 701 0.94 -19.40 -24.82
CA ALA A 701 1.75 -18.92 -23.71
C ALA A 701 1.27 -19.47 -22.34
N GLY A 702 -0.05 -19.56 -22.14
CA GLY A 702 -0.63 -20.14 -20.92
C GLY A 702 -0.34 -21.63 -20.80
N ILE A 703 -0.49 -22.37 -21.91
CA ILE A 703 -0.17 -23.82 -21.97
C ILE A 703 1.34 -24.03 -21.75
N ALA A 704 2.19 -23.21 -22.37
CA ALA A 704 3.63 -23.30 -22.16
C ALA A 704 4.02 -23.03 -20.68
N ALA A 705 3.33 -22.14 -19.99
CA ALA A 705 3.53 -21.91 -18.56
C ALA A 705 3.17 -23.15 -17.73
N VAL A 706 2.05 -23.82 -18.05
CA VAL A 706 1.67 -25.08 -17.39
C VAL A 706 2.65 -26.22 -17.72
N VAL A 707 3.10 -26.34 -18.96
CA VAL A 707 4.12 -27.30 -19.40
C VAL A 707 5.43 -27.07 -18.64
N THR A 708 5.86 -25.83 -18.48
CA THR A 708 7.07 -25.50 -17.70
C THR A 708 6.90 -25.89 -16.22
N ALA A 709 5.73 -25.60 -15.63
CA ALA A 709 5.44 -26.02 -14.27
C ALA A 709 5.46 -27.56 -14.13
N ASP A 710 4.82 -28.30 -15.04
CA ASP A 710 4.82 -29.77 -15.02
C ASP A 710 6.24 -30.36 -15.20
N TYR A 711 7.04 -29.78 -16.08
CA TYR A 711 8.43 -30.15 -16.25
C TYR A 711 9.23 -30.00 -14.95
N LEU A 712 9.08 -28.85 -14.27
CA LEU A 712 9.76 -28.59 -12.98
C LEU A 712 9.26 -29.52 -11.87
N LEU A 713 7.95 -29.76 -11.78
CA LEU A 713 7.36 -30.71 -10.83
C LEU A 713 7.88 -32.13 -11.02
N SER A 714 7.94 -32.56 -12.27
CA SER A 714 8.39 -33.91 -12.65
C SER A 714 9.82 -34.19 -12.17
N ARG A 715 10.66 -33.18 -12.31
CA ARG A 715 12.05 -33.19 -11.85
C ARG A 715 12.17 -33.17 -10.32
N LEU A 716 11.41 -32.33 -9.68
CA LEU A 716 11.50 -32.07 -8.25
C LEU A 716 10.90 -33.22 -7.41
N PHE A 717 9.66 -33.58 -7.69
CA PHE A 717 8.91 -34.52 -6.83
C PHE A 717 8.87 -35.94 -7.32
N PHE A 718 8.94 -36.17 -8.63
CA PHE A 718 8.73 -37.49 -9.20
C PHE A 718 9.99 -38.12 -9.80
N ALA A 719 11.13 -37.47 -9.61
CA ALA A 719 12.46 -37.95 -10.05
C ALA A 719 12.49 -38.41 -11.53
N GLU A 720 11.62 -37.83 -12.37
CA GLU A 720 11.58 -38.13 -13.79
C GLU A 720 12.86 -37.63 -14.47
N ARG A 721 13.45 -38.42 -15.39
CA ARG A 721 14.60 -37.97 -16.17
C ARG A 721 14.20 -36.83 -17.09
N ASP A 722 15.13 -35.94 -17.41
CA ASP A 722 14.90 -34.74 -18.19
C ASP A 722 14.06 -34.95 -19.47
N SER A 723 14.52 -35.87 -20.34
CA SER A 723 13.83 -36.19 -21.58
C SER A 723 12.42 -36.76 -21.39
N VAL A 724 12.23 -37.52 -20.30
CA VAL A 724 10.93 -38.13 -19.94
C VAL A 724 9.97 -37.08 -19.42
N ALA A 725 10.42 -36.24 -18.50
CA ALA A 725 9.63 -35.14 -17.94
C ALA A 725 9.15 -34.21 -19.08
N ARG A 726 10.06 -33.86 -20.00
CA ARG A 726 9.76 -33.01 -21.16
C ARG A 726 8.74 -33.66 -22.09
N ALA A 727 8.95 -34.94 -22.46
CA ALA A 727 8.04 -35.65 -23.35
C ALA A 727 6.62 -35.77 -22.78
N TYR A 728 6.49 -36.09 -21.50
CA TYR A 728 5.17 -36.17 -20.85
C TYR A 728 4.47 -34.83 -20.72
N ALA A 729 5.20 -33.73 -20.42
CA ALA A 729 4.64 -32.42 -20.36
C ALA A 729 4.10 -31.95 -21.72
N LEU A 730 4.79 -32.23 -22.81
CA LEU A 730 4.35 -31.93 -24.20
C LEU A 730 3.16 -32.82 -24.63
N GLN A 731 3.18 -34.11 -24.31
CA GLN A 731 2.04 -35.00 -24.58
C GLN A 731 0.78 -34.54 -23.84
N MET A 732 0.93 -34.14 -22.59
CA MET A 732 -0.17 -33.57 -21.80
C MET A 732 -0.76 -32.32 -22.49
N ALA A 733 0.08 -31.40 -22.95
CA ALA A 733 -0.36 -30.21 -23.67
C ALA A 733 -1.10 -30.58 -24.96
N GLN A 734 -0.53 -31.47 -25.77
CA GLN A 734 -1.13 -31.92 -27.00
C GLN A 734 -2.52 -32.56 -26.76
N ALA A 735 -2.66 -33.38 -25.74
CA ALA A 735 -3.92 -34.05 -25.41
C ALA A 735 -5.00 -33.02 -24.98
N VAL A 736 -4.67 -32.05 -24.12
CA VAL A 736 -5.60 -30.99 -23.72
C VAL A 736 -6.03 -30.15 -24.91
N MET A 737 -5.08 -29.81 -25.80
CA MET A 737 -5.38 -29.04 -27.00
C MET A 737 -6.25 -29.80 -27.97
N GLY A 738 -6.00 -31.11 -28.14
CA GLY A 738 -6.85 -31.98 -28.93
C GLY A 738 -8.28 -32.01 -28.43
N ASP A 739 -8.48 -32.13 -27.10
CA ASP A 739 -9.82 -32.04 -26.52
C ASP A 739 -10.49 -30.68 -26.79
N MET A 740 -9.75 -29.57 -26.62
CA MET A 740 -10.28 -28.22 -26.91
C MET A 740 -10.67 -28.06 -28.38
N GLN A 741 -9.85 -28.53 -29.33
CA GLN A 741 -10.13 -28.45 -30.75
C GLN A 741 -11.37 -29.29 -31.14
N ALA A 742 -11.48 -30.51 -30.60
CA ALA A 742 -12.62 -31.40 -30.86
C ALA A 742 -13.96 -30.87 -30.35
N ASN A 743 -13.94 -29.97 -29.35
CA ASN A 743 -15.12 -29.39 -28.70
C ASN A 743 -15.26 -27.88 -28.95
N GLN A 744 -14.53 -27.30 -29.91
CA GLN A 744 -14.71 -25.91 -30.28
C GLN A 744 -16.12 -25.67 -30.80
N PRO A 745 -16.85 -24.73 -30.21
CA PRO A 745 -18.10 -24.29 -30.79
C PRO A 745 -17.85 -23.74 -32.21
N PRO A 746 -18.81 -23.91 -33.15
CA PRO A 746 -18.71 -23.26 -34.46
C PRO A 746 -18.46 -21.76 -34.32
N ASP A 747 -17.79 -21.14 -35.30
CA ASP A 747 -17.50 -19.69 -35.26
C ASP A 747 -18.80 -18.92 -34.99
N VAL A 748 -18.73 -17.98 -34.04
CA VAL A 748 -19.86 -17.09 -33.67
C VAL A 748 -20.47 -16.42 -34.91
N ASN A 749 -19.65 -16.15 -35.94
CA ASN A 749 -20.12 -15.57 -37.18
C ASN A 749 -20.86 -16.61 -38.04
N GLU A 750 -20.40 -17.85 -38.07
CA GLU A 750 -21.11 -18.96 -38.76
C GLU A 750 -22.44 -19.29 -38.07
N ASN A 751 -22.47 -19.28 -36.70
CA ASN A 751 -23.70 -19.42 -35.95
C ASN A 751 -24.68 -18.29 -36.24
N ALA A 752 -24.20 -17.04 -36.37
CA ALA A 752 -25.04 -15.92 -36.77
C ALA A 752 -25.60 -16.09 -38.20
N VAL A 753 -24.80 -16.64 -39.12
CA VAL A 753 -25.24 -16.97 -40.50
C VAL A 753 -26.32 -18.08 -40.47
N SER A 754 -26.08 -19.15 -39.71
CA SER A 754 -27.05 -20.22 -39.53
C SER A 754 -28.33 -19.69 -38.90
N PHE A 755 -28.25 -18.86 -37.86
CA PHE A 755 -29.38 -18.20 -37.24
C PHE A 755 -30.22 -17.38 -38.27
N ILE A 756 -29.55 -16.58 -39.12
CA ILE A 756 -30.25 -15.80 -40.14
C ILE A 756 -31.00 -16.75 -41.09
N ARG A 757 -30.36 -17.83 -41.55
CA ARG A 757 -30.94 -18.84 -42.45
C ARG A 757 -32.17 -19.48 -41.81
N ASP A 758 -32.07 -19.93 -40.57
CA ASP A 758 -33.18 -20.55 -39.83
C ASP A 758 -34.31 -19.55 -39.54
N TRP A 759 -33.97 -18.30 -39.19
CA TRP A 759 -34.94 -17.23 -38.97
C TRP A 759 -35.73 -16.90 -40.21
N VAL A 760 -35.08 -16.83 -41.35
CA VAL A 760 -35.72 -16.62 -42.67
C VAL A 760 -36.55 -17.81 -43.04
N THR A 761 -36.03 -19.03 -42.93
CA THR A 761 -36.70 -20.27 -43.28
C THR A 761 -37.99 -20.47 -42.42
N SER A 762 -37.89 -20.29 -41.10
CA SER A 762 -39.03 -20.42 -40.19
C SER A 762 -40.10 -19.35 -40.40
N GLY A 763 -39.73 -18.19 -40.87
CA GLY A 763 -40.60 -17.05 -41.19
C GLY A 763 -41.07 -16.99 -42.66
N SER A 764 -40.62 -17.90 -43.53
CA SER A 764 -40.75 -17.78 -45.00
C SER A 764 -42.17 -17.57 -45.47
N THR A 765 -43.16 -18.23 -44.87
CA THR A 765 -44.58 -18.12 -45.23
C THR A 765 -45.30 -16.99 -44.50
N ARG A 766 -44.80 -16.52 -43.36
CA ARG A 766 -45.52 -15.57 -42.53
C ARG A 766 -44.96 -14.16 -42.56
N ASN A 767 -43.64 -14.03 -42.69
CA ASN A 767 -42.90 -12.78 -42.50
C ASN A 767 -42.04 -12.38 -43.74
N PHE A 768 -41.83 -13.31 -44.70
CA PHE A 768 -41.03 -13.08 -45.89
C PHE A 768 -41.84 -13.36 -47.18
N GLY A 769 -42.54 -12.39 -47.69
CA GLY A 769 -43.34 -12.55 -48.88
C GLY A 769 -44.10 -11.29 -49.29
N LYS A 770 -44.74 -11.28 -50.42
CA LYS A 770 -45.58 -10.16 -50.90
C LYS A 770 -46.88 -10.04 -50.09
N ASP A 771 -47.38 -11.14 -49.55
CA ASP A 771 -48.63 -11.23 -48.79
C ASP A 771 -48.39 -11.73 -47.39
N CYS A 772 -47.55 -11.03 -46.60
CA CYS A 772 -47.25 -11.39 -45.23
C CYS A 772 -48.49 -11.38 -44.35
N THR A 773 -48.74 -12.48 -43.62
CA THR A 773 -49.83 -12.58 -42.61
C THR A 773 -49.42 -12.04 -41.23
N GLY A 774 -48.14 -11.68 -41.03
CA GLY A 774 -47.55 -11.07 -39.82
C GLY A 774 -46.76 -9.82 -40.16
N THR A 775 -45.89 -9.42 -39.22
CA THR A 775 -44.96 -8.33 -39.45
C THR A 775 -44.02 -8.71 -40.61
N CYS A 776 -43.95 -7.90 -41.65
CA CYS A 776 -43.14 -8.18 -42.83
C CYS A 776 -41.68 -7.80 -42.54
N TYR A 777 -40.77 -8.78 -42.61
CA TYR A 777 -39.33 -8.60 -42.41
C TYR A 777 -38.56 -8.52 -43.75
N GLY A 778 -39.24 -8.86 -44.89
CA GLY A 778 -38.64 -8.89 -46.20
C GLY A 778 -39.36 -9.80 -47.16
N PHE A 779 -38.67 -10.29 -48.21
CA PHE A 779 -39.19 -11.26 -49.16
C PHE A 779 -38.06 -12.15 -49.70
N LEU A 780 -38.45 -13.29 -50.26
CA LEU A 780 -37.58 -14.27 -50.91
C LEU A 780 -37.74 -14.16 -52.44
N GLU A 781 -36.61 -14.11 -53.15
CA GLU A 781 -36.54 -14.10 -54.61
C GLU A 781 -35.25 -14.80 -55.06
N ASP A 782 -35.31 -15.81 -55.86
CA ASP A 782 -34.19 -16.54 -56.46
C ASP A 782 -33.09 -16.96 -55.45
N GLU A 783 -33.47 -17.66 -54.40
CA GLU A 783 -32.59 -18.11 -53.27
C GLU A 783 -31.91 -16.97 -52.50
N VAL A 784 -32.35 -15.74 -52.67
CA VAL A 784 -31.90 -14.58 -51.93
C VAL A 784 -32.99 -14.08 -51.01
N ALA A 785 -32.71 -13.95 -49.72
CA ALA A 785 -33.60 -13.30 -48.78
C ALA A 785 -33.30 -11.80 -48.73
N TYR A 786 -34.21 -10.97 -49.24
CA TYR A 786 -34.14 -9.51 -49.15
C TYR A 786 -34.74 -9.04 -47.85
N ILE A 787 -33.90 -8.76 -46.88
CA ILE A 787 -34.27 -8.50 -45.47
C ILE A 787 -34.23 -6.99 -45.18
N ILE A 788 -35.22 -6.48 -44.47
CA ILE A 788 -35.23 -5.09 -43.99
C ILE A 788 -34.10 -4.90 -42.97
N PRO A 789 -33.19 -3.93 -43.14
CA PRO A 789 -31.98 -3.79 -42.29
C PRO A 789 -32.29 -3.65 -40.81
N THR A 790 -33.36 -2.93 -40.44
CA THR A 790 -33.80 -2.78 -39.02
C THR A 790 -34.26 -4.09 -38.40
N SER A 791 -35.03 -4.87 -39.18
CA SER A 791 -35.54 -6.17 -38.72
C SER A 791 -34.42 -7.20 -38.53
N LEU A 792 -33.46 -7.24 -39.43
CA LEU A 792 -32.28 -8.10 -39.25
C LEU A 792 -31.45 -7.70 -38.02
N ARG A 793 -31.29 -6.38 -37.81
CA ARG A 793 -30.57 -5.88 -36.63
C ARG A 793 -31.24 -6.32 -35.34
N GLU A 794 -32.54 -6.08 -35.24
CA GLU A 794 -33.32 -6.47 -34.06
C GLU A 794 -33.29 -7.98 -33.81
N ALA A 795 -33.43 -8.80 -34.88
CA ALA A 795 -33.36 -10.24 -34.76
C ALA A 795 -32.01 -10.75 -34.27
N LEU A 796 -30.92 -10.23 -34.83
CA LEU A 796 -29.55 -10.57 -34.42
C LEU A 796 -29.25 -10.12 -32.98
N GLU A 797 -29.60 -8.87 -32.65
CA GLU A 797 -29.36 -8.33 -31.30
C GLU A 797 -30.20 -9.06 -30.23
N HIS A 798 -31.44 -9.44 -30.56
CA HIS A 798 -32.27 -10.24 -29.66
C HIS A 798 -31.73 -11.65 -29.47
N ALA A 799 -31.11 -12.23 -30.51
CA ALA A 799 -30.43 -13.52 -30.43
C ALA A 799 -29.01 -13.44 -29.82
N GLY A 800 -28.54 -12.24 -29.43
CA GLY A 800 -27.24 -12.02 -28.81
C GLY A 800 -26.05 -11.86 -29.77
N PHE A 801 -26.32 -11.75 -31.08
CA PHE A 801 -25.26 -11.52 -32.09
C PHE A 801 -25.01 -10.03 -32.36
N SER A 802 -23.76 -9.69 -32.65
CA SER A 802 -23.41 -8.32 -33.05
C SER A 802 -23.71 -8.06 -34.51
N TYR A 803 -24.75 -7.30 -34.80
CA TYR A 803 -25.13 -6.92 -36.18
C TYR A 803 -23.95 -6.42 -37.02
N ARG A 804 -23.08 -5.56 -36.44
CA ARG A 804 -21.93 -5.01 -37.17
C ARG A 804 -20.90 -6.07 -37.54
N LYS A 805 -20.59 -7.01 -36.62
CA LYS A 805 -19.63 -8.08 -36.90
C LYS A 805 -20.19 -9.09 -37.88
N THR A 806 -21.44 -9.49 -37.74
CA THR A 806 -22.13 -10.42 -38.64
C THR A 806 -22.20 -9.83 -40.04
N MET A 807 -22.56 -8.56 -40.20
CA MET A 807 -22.61 -7.88 -41.51
C MET A 807 -21.23 -7.78 -42.19
N LYS A 808 -20.19 -7.56 -41.43
CA LYS A 808 -18.82 -7.55 -41.94
C LYS A 808 -18.40 -8.95 -42.40
N HIS A 809 -18.64 -9.99 -41.59
CA HIS A 809 -18.35 -11.38 -41.93
C HIS A 809 -19.08 -11.79 -43.22
N LEU A 810 -20.38 -11.51 -43.34
CA LEU A 810 -21.19 -11.80 -44.54
C LEU A 810 -20.68 -11.07 -45.76
N ALA A 811 -20.17 -9.84 -45.59
CA ALA A 811 -19.56 -9.10 -46.72
C ALA A 811 -18.22 -9.72 -47.15
N ASP A 812 -17.39 -10.09 -46.17
CA ASP A 812 -16.05 -10.68 -46.42
C ASP A 812 -16.17 -12.10 -47.05
N THR A 813 -17.20 -12.87 -46.70
CA THR A 813 -17.46 -14.24 -47.22
C THR A 813 -18.37 -14.31 -48.43
N GLY A 814 -18.88 -13.17 -48.92
CA GLY A 814 -19.81 -13.13 -50.06
C GLY A 814 -21.23 -13.62 -49.72
N GLY A 815 -21.58 -13.78 -48.45
CA GLY A 815 -22.91 -14.22 -47.99
C GLY A 815 -24.03 -13.18 -48.19
N ILE A 816 -23.68 -11.95 -48.60
CA ILE A 816 -24.67 -10.91 -48.95
C ILE A 816 -24.39 -10.31 -50.33
N ALA A 817 -25.46 -9.98 -51.04
CA ALA A 817 -25.36 -9.29 -52.34
C ALA A 817 -24.97 -7.81 -52.10
N SER A 818 -23.88 -7.38 -52.73
CA SER A 818 -23.48 -5.98 -52.75
C SER A 818 -24.22 -5.20 -53.84
N GLY A 819 -24.64 -3.99 -53.49
CA GLY A 819 -25.25 -3.08 -54.48
C GLY A 819 -24.24 -2.47 -55.42
N PRO A 820 -24.70 -1.88 -56.55
CA PRO A 820 -23.81 -1.18 -57.51
C PRO A 820 -23.01 -0.02 -56.88
N ASP A 821 -23.45 0.48 -55.72
CA ASP A 821 -22.80 1.56 -54.97
C ASP A 821 -21.76 1.04 -53.92
N GLY A 822 -21.40 -0.25 -53.97
CA GLY A 822 -20.46 -0.90 -53.06
C GLY A 822 -20.97 -1.02 -51.63
N LYS A 823 -22.24 -0.78 -51.38
CA LYS A 823 -22.85 -0.92 -50.04
C LYS A 823 -23.42 -2.33 -49.85
N ASN A 824 -23.45 -2.79 -48.65
CA ASN A 824 -24.01 -4.07 -48.18
C ASN A 824 -25.56 -4.07 -48.20
N THR A 825 -26.17 -3.26 -49.08
CA THR A 825 -27.61 -3.18 -49.27
C THR A 825 -27.93 -2.98 -50.75
N VAL A 826 -28.99 -3.63 -51.22
CA VAL A 826 -29.50 -3.51 -52.57
C VAL A 826 -30.84 -2.77 -52.56
N VAL A 827 -31.15 -2.06 -53.62
CA VAL A 827 -32.42 -1.37 -53.81
C VAL A 827 -33.36 -2.28 -54.60
N LYS A 828 -34.50 -2.57 -54.03
CA LYS A 828 -35.55 -3.40 -54.67
C LYS A 828 -36.91 -2.70 -54.58
N TRP A 829 -37.77 -2.95 -55.54
CA TRP A 829 -39.15 -2.52 -55.56
C TRP A 829 -40.03 -3.51 -54.81
N PHE A 830 -40.66 -3.07 -53.72
CA PHE A 830 -41.49 -3.92 -52.88
C PHE A 830 -42.68 -3.13 -52.31
N ASN A 831 -43.88 -3.70 -52.34
CA ASN A 831 -45.13 -3.11 -51.84
C ASN A 831 -45.34 -1.64 -52.33
N GLY A 832 -45.16 -1.42 -53.65
CA GLY A 832 -45.47 -0.13 -54.25
C GLY A 832 -44.41 0.98 -54.05
N ARG A 833 -43.27 0.66 -53.52
CA ARG A 833 -42.18 1.62 -53.30
C ARG A 833 -40.80 0.99 -53.44
N SER A 834 -39.81 1.83 -53.77
CA SER A 834 -38.42 1.44 -53.77
C SER A 834 -37.84 1.51 -52.36
N SER A 835 -37.19 0.46 -51.87
CA SER A 835 -36.60 0.40 -50.53
C SER A 835 -35.24 -0.33 -50.55
N ARG A 836 -34.41 -0.11 -49.52
CA ARG A 836 -33.12 -0.78 -49.37
C ARG A 836 -33.29 -2.04 -48.53
N PHE A 837 -32.69 -3.15 -48.97
CA PHE A 837 -32.69 -4.45 -48.35
C PHE A 837 -31.27 -5.00 -48.23
N ILE A 838 -31.03 -5.88 -47.27
CA ILE A 838 -29.86 -6.75 -47.22
C ILE A 838 -30.22 -8.00 -48.01
N GLY A 839 -29.50 -8.29 -49.06
CA GLY A 839 -29.66 -9.49 -49.88
C GLY A 839 -28.83 -10.65 -49.32
N PHE A 840 -29.42 -11.49 -48.44
CA PHE A 840 -28.76 -12.63 -47.85
C PHE A 840 -28.89 -13.87 -48.72
N GLN A 841 -27.74 -14.55 -49.02
CA GLN A 841 -27.72 -15.78 -49.81
C GLN A 841 -28.18 -16.97 -48.96
N MET A 842 -29.23 -17.69 -49.41
CA MET A 842 -29.81 -18.82 -48.69
C MET A 842 -29.06 -20.13 -48.94
N SER A 843 -28.40 -20.26 -50.12
CA SER A 843 -27.54 -21.39 -50.45
C SER A 843 -26.17 -21.26 -49.82
N GLU A 844 -25.53 -22.39 -49.45
CA GLU A 844 -24.11 -22.37 -49.04
C GLU A 844 -23.25 -22.05 -50.24
N THR A 845 -22.49 -20.94 -50.15
CA THR A 845 -21.47 -20.65 -51.16
C THR A 845 -20.36 -21.71 -51.00
N PRO A 846 -19.96 -22.48 -52.04
CA PRO A 846 -18.85 -23.41 -51.89
C PRO A 846 -17.60 -22.61 -51.47
N GLN A 847 -16.88 -23.13 -50.47
CA GLN A 847 -15.53 -22.59 -50.16
C GLN A 847 -14.74 -22.58 -51.44
N GLN A 848 -14.32 -21.37 -51.86
CA GLN A 848 -13.31 -21.27 -52.91
C GLN A 848 -12.01 -21.81 -52.32
N ASP A 849 -11.60 -23.01 -52.76
CA ASP A 849 -10.26 -23.50 -52.53
C ASP A 849 -9.28 -22.44 -53.07
N PHE A 850 -8.42 -21.98 -52.18
CA PHE A 850 -7.29 -21.12 -52.53
C PHE A 850 -6.44 -21.91 -53.55
N ILE A 851 -6.45 -21.54 -54.81
CA ILE A 851 -5.50 -21.99 -55.79
C ILE A 851 -4.16 -21.35 -55.39
N GLU A 852 -3.23 -22.14 -54.91
CA GLU A 852 -1.83 -21.78 -54.81
C GLU A 852 -1.33 -21.44 -56.20
N THR A 853 -1.17 -20.18 -56.53
CA THR A 853 -0.39 -19.73 -57.67
C THR A 853 1.06 -19.82 -57.26
N THR A 854 1.72 -20.90 -57.71
CA THR A 854 3.17 -20.94 -57.85
C THR A 854 3.57 -20.02 -59.00
N ASP A 855 4.10 -18.87 -58.69
CA ASP A 855 4.95 -18.09 -59.56
C ASP A 855 6.13 -17.53 -58.76
N ASP A 856 7.26 -18.23 -58.96
CA ASP A 856 8.60 -17.76 -58.67
C ASP A 856 8.95 -16.62 -59.63
N GLU A 857 9.01 -15.37 -59.15
CA GLU A 857 9.94 -14.38 -59.74
C GLU A 857 10.34 -13.36 -58.66
N PRO A 858 11.64 -13.09 -58.51
CA PRO A 858 12.12 -12.18 -57.49
C PRO A 858 11.98 -10.71 -57.96
N VAL A 859 11.34 -9.86 -57.17
CA VAL A 859 11.32 -8.43 -57.39
C VAL A 859 12.54 -7.78 -56.76
N PRO A 860 13.32 -6.96 -57.47
CA PRO A 860 14.51 -6.31 -56.94
C PRO A 860 14.12 -5.10 -56.06
N PHE A 861 14.79 -4.98 -54.92
CA PHE A 861 14.79 -3.78 -54.10
C PHE A 861 15.41 -2.57 -54.82
N SER A 862 14.76 -1.43 -54.72
CA SER A 862 15.35 -0.11 -54.81
C SER A 862 14.87 0.76 -53.62
#